data_66b393e4478a7b4acab12ce17612fae3
#
_entry.id   66b393e4478a7b4acab12ce17612fae3
#
_cell.length_a   1.000
_cell.length_b   1.000
_cell.length_c   1.000
_cell.angle_alpha   90.00
_cell.angle_beta   90.00
_cell.angle_gamma   90.00
#
_symmetry.space_group_name_H-M   'P 1'
#
loop_
_entity.id
_entity.type
_entity.pdbx_description
1 polymer ?
#
loop_
_entity_poly.entity_id
_entity_poly.type
_entity_poly.pdbx_seq_one_letter_code
_entity_poly.pdbx_strand_id
1 'polypeptide(L)'
;VSRSESEQTALPDELFAAGSSYLEQLLDQYRQDPGSLPAEWGAYFASLAEEQGDDAPPAHQQMLTRMAPAASAAQQQPLREGDVEYPSRAMYLIHAYRVHGHLHANLDPLHLNPRPVTPEMELAYYGLSEADLDQVFPAGDLVGERNRPLRDILSHLKKSYCGCIGPEFRHITDSARKHWIQSRLERNAFRPDEDDDTRRHIFGRIMHAEEFERFLHTRYVGQKRFSLEGGESLIPMLDALIQNAGSNGTREIILGMAHRGRLNVLANIMGKSLAEIFTEFEGSQLKEEAHGQGDVKYHMGFSSDVRTPGGVVHLSLGFNPSHLEIITPVVLGSVRARQCRRGDKARREVMGVLVHGDAAFAGQGVVAESLELSKLNGFRIGGTIHIVVNNQIGFTVNPHDARSTTYCTDIAKIIHAPILHVNGDDPEACCQAVEIAVDYRNTFHEDIVIDLICYRRHGHNETDSPEVTQPLMYRRIAEHPTVEQVYRDRLIAAGVLTAEGADAMVEAYRDCMDKVRRAKNRPAPNVLNSLQGRWEGFLSEGMDEPDTGVSADLLGMLVRKVHRLPAEFSLHPRVEKIYEARIGMMDGLEAVDWGCAESMAYASLVYEGGWVRISGEDSGRGTFFHRHAVVYDQQTGKSMIPLRQVENGTLSHFIVVDSMLSEMAVLGYEYGYSVAEPRALVIWEAQYGDFANVAQVVIDQFIAAGESKWKRLSGLVLWLPHGYEGQGAEHSSARMERYLQLCAENNMQVVYPSTPAQLFHLFRRQLLSKVRKPLIMMAPKSMLRQKLSFSSLDEFTTGTFQPVLPEQEIVPAATRRVLLCTGKVYYDLLAARNERGISDIAIIRIERLYPFPVNQLRSALAQYEGVREVCWVQEEPENQGAWLYMNNQIRKLLLTEQKVYAVTRPEAAAPAVGSIKRHQMELSVLLDQALGKSVEGMLV
;
A
#
# COMPACT_ATOMS: atom_id res chain seq x y z
N VAL A 1 -38.57 -8.37 55.98
CA VAL A 1 -37.92 -7.16 56.41
C VAL A 1 -37.05 -6.66 55.25
N SER A 2 -37.53 -5.53 54.75
CA SER A 2 -37.09 -4.81 53.57
C SER A 2 -35.62 -4.38 53.66
N ARG A 3 -34.90 -4.50 52.54
CA ARG A 3 -33.72 -3.66 52.23
C ARG A 3 -34.04 -2.89 50.92
N SER A 4 -34.00 -1.57 51.07
CA SER A 4 -34.07 -0.61 49.98
C SER A 4 -32.85 -0.76 49.09
N GLU A 5 -33.12 -1.02 47.83
CA GLU A 5 -32.15 -0.83 46.74
C GLU A 5 -31.97 0.67 46.54
N SER A 6 -30.75 1.15 46.69
CA SER A 6 -30.35 2.48 46.26
C SER A 6 -30.43 2.52 44.75
N GLU A 7 -31.30 3.36 44.19
CA GLU A 7 -31.32 3.72 42.76
C GLU A 7 -29.94 4.29 42.40
N GLN A 8 -29.13 3.52 41.72
CA GLN A 8 -28.03 4.04 40.92
C GLN A 8 -28.66 4.71 39.71
N THR A 9 -28.56 6.02 39.63
CA THR A 9 -28.94 6.80 38.44
C THR A 9 -28.12 6.29 37.27
N ALA A 10 -28.73 5.62 36.30
CA ALA A 10 -28.07 5.14 35.11
C ALA A 10 -27.58 6.36 34.30
N LEU A 11 -26.33 6.33 33.89
CA LEU A 11 -25.76 7.32 33.01
C LEU A 11 -26.45 7.20 31.62
N PRO A 12 -26.74 8.35 30.94
CA PRO A 12 -27.31 8.32 29.62
C PRO A 12 -26.40 7.58 28.62
N ASP A 13 -26.97 6.70 27.79
CA ASP A 13 -26.21 5.91 26.79
C ASP A 13 -25.42 6.82 25.80
N GLU A 14 -25.89 8.04 25.57
CA GLU A 14 -25.25 9.04 24.73
C GLU A 14 -23.94 9.61 25.31
N LEU A 15 -23.68 9.41 26.60
CA LEU A 15 -22.47 9.89 27.27
C LEU A 15 -21.21 9.20 26.72
N PHE A 16 -21.33 7.95 26.29
CA PHE A 16 -20.23 7.16 25.72
C PHE A 16 -19.87 7.55 24.28
N ALA A 17 -20.78 8.25 23.61
CA ALA A 17 -20.60 8.70 22.22
C ALA A 17 -20.24 10.18 22.08
N ALA A 18 -20.38 10.97 23.15
CA ALA A 18 -20.20 12.41 23.10
C ALA A 18 -18.74 12.84 23.24
N GLY A 19 -18.22 13.61 22.29
CA GLY A 19 -16.90 14.24 22.41
C GLY A 19 -16.88 15.31 23.53
N SER A 20 -15.70 15.60 24.09
CA SER A 20 -15.52 16.55 25.19
C SER A 20 -16.14 17.94 24.96
N SER A 21 -16.04 18.44 23.75
CA SER A 21 -16.60 19.74 23.34
C SER A 21 -18.14 19.75 23.34
N TYR A 22 -18.79 18.64 23.05
CA TYR A 22 -20.23 18.51 23.09
C TYR A 22 -20.76 18.51 24.55
N LEU A 23 -20.03 17.82 25.44
CA LEU A 23 -20.37 17.81 26.87
C LEU A 23 -20.20 19.18 27.53
N GLU A 24 -19.20 19.94 27.13
CA GLU A 24 -19.01 21.33 27.58
C GLU A 24 -20.16 22.23 27.12
N GLN A 25 -20.62 22.07 25.89
CA GLN A 25 -21.79 22.82 25.39
C GLN A 25 -23.08 22.50 26.16
N LEU A 26 -23.31 21.21 26.45
CA LEU A 26 -24.47 20.81 27.27
C LEU A 26 -24.38 21.32 28.71
N LEU A 27 -23.18 21.34 29.30
CA LEU A 27 -22.97 21.87 30.63
C LEU A 27 -23.20 23.41 30.67
N ASP A 28 -22.74 24.13 29.68
CA ASP A 28 -22.97 25.58 29.57
C ASP A 28 -24.43 25.88 29.29
N GLN A 29 -25.12 25.05 28.48
CA GLN A 29 -26.57 25.18 28.30
C GLN A 29 -27.33 24.88 29.59
N TYR A 30 -26.93 23.86 30.35
CA TYR A 30 -27.51 23.57 31.68
C TYR A 30 -27.33 24.73 32.67
N ARG A 31 -26.14 25.37 32.68
CA ARG A 31 -25.86 26.53 33.53
C ARG A 31 -26.70 27.77 33.16
N GLN A 32 -27.03 27.91 31.88
CA GLN A 32 -27.88 29.05 31.41
C GLN A 32 -29.36 28.80 31.66
N ASP A 33 -29.84 27.58 31.40
CA ASP A 33 -31.22 27.17 31.63
C ASP A 33 -31.28 25.64 31.91
N PRO A 34 -31.34 25.24 33.19
CA PRO A 34 -31.42 23.82 33.60
C PRO A 34 -32.60 23.05 33.01
N GLY A 35 -33.65 23.73 32.58
CA GLY A 35 -34.84 23.15 31.98
C GLY A 35 -34.77 22.93 30.46
N SER A 36 -33.70 23.40 29.82
CA SER A 36 -33.54 23.34 28.36
C SER A 36 -33.01 22.01 27.85
N LEU A 37 -32.55 21.13 28.73
CA LEU A 37 -31.99 19.82 28.38
C LEU A 37 -33.01 18.68 28.68
N PRO A 38 -32.84 17.53 27.99
CA PRO A 38 -33.58 16.33 28.35
C PRO A 38 -33.39 15.97 29.83
N ALA A 39 -34.45 15.43 30.46
CA ALA A 39 -34.50 15.18 31.90
C ALA A 39 -33.29 14.35 32.44
N GLU A 40 -32.75 13.44 31.63
CA GLU A 40 -31.58 12.59 31.92
C GLU A 40 -30.30 13.42 32.06
N TRP A 41 -30.08 14.38 31.19
CA TRP A 41 -28.94 15.30 31.24
C TRP A 41 -29.07 16.30 32.38
N GLY A 42 -30.29 16.79 32.61
CA GLY A 42 -30.60 17.68 33.74
C GLY A 42 -30.32 16.99 35.08
N ALA A 43 -30.75 15.75 35.25
CA ALA A 43 -30.51 14.98 36.48
C ALA A 43 -29.01 14.69 36.68
N TYR A 44 -28.31 14.40 35.59
CA TYR A 44 -26.86 14.14 35.63
C TYR A 44 -26.05 15.36 36.06
N PHE A 45 -26.32 16.55 35.45
CA PHE A 45 -25.62 17.78 35.84
C PHE A 45 -26.03 18.30 37.22
N ALA A 46 -27.25 18.03 37.65
CA ALA A 46 -27.71 18.33 39.02
C ALA A 46 -26.91 17.49 40.07
N SER A 47 -26.71 16.23 39.82
CA SER A 47 -25.89 15.36 40.69
C SER A 47 -24.43 15.78 40.80
N LEU A 48 -23.89 16.35 39.73
CA LEU A 48 -22.53 16.93 39.71
C LEU A 48 -22.43 18.23 40.53
N ALA A 49 -23.50 19.03 40.54
CA ALA A 49 -23.54 20.31 41.26
C ALA A 49 -23.66 20.15 42.77
N GLU A 50 -24.33 19.09 43.26
CA GLU A 50 -24.48 18.83 44.69
C GLU A 50 -23.18 18.36 45.39
N GLU A 51 -22.18 17.87 44.62
CA GLU A 51 -20.90 17.40 45.14
C GLU A 51 -19.78 18.48 45.19
N GLN A 52 -20.02 19.72 44.77
CA GLN A 52 -18.97 20.73 44.60
C GLN A 52 -18.99 21.82 45.67
N GLY A 53 -17.88 21.94 46.45
CA GLY A 53 -17.51 23.19 47.14
C GLY A 53 -16.67 24.11 46.25
N ASP A 54 -16.54 25.39 46.57
CA ASP A 54 -15.99 26.51 45.78
C ASP A 54 -14.52 26.39 45.28
N ASP A 55 -13.77 25.30 45.55
CA ASP A 55 -12.37 25.13 45.23
C ASP A 55 -12.07 23.89 44.30
N ALA A 56 -13.00 23.40 43.53
CA ALA A 56 -12.83 22.20 42.70
C ALA A 56 -12.22 22.51 41.31
N PRO A 57 -11.34 21.63 40.76
CA PRO A 57 -10.81 21.75 39.40
C PRO A 57 -11.94 21.70 38.35
N PRO A 58 -11.70 22.17 37.12
CA PRO A 58 -12.73 22.25 36.07
C PRO A 58 -13.49 20.93 35.89
N ALA A 59 -14.80 20.98 35.77
CA ALA A 59 -15.71 19.82 35.70
C ALA A 59 -15.28 18.77 34.67
N HIS A 60 -14.67 19.19 33.59
CA HIS A 60 -14.09 18.37 32.55
C HIS A 60 -12.96 17.42 33.05
N GLN A 61 -12.02 17.89 33.88
CA GLN A 61 -10.97 17.03 34.45
C GLN A 61 -11.53 16.01 35.44
N GLN A 62 -12.55 16.38 36.21
CA GLN A 62 -13.24 15.43 37.09
C GLN A 62 -14.04 14.39 36.30
N MET A 63 -14.65 14.78 35.17
CA MET A 63 -15.33 13.88 34.27
C MET A 63 -14.38 12.88 33.64
N LEU A 64 -13.23 13.33 33.11
CA LEU A 64 -12.21 12.44 32.55
C LEU A 64 -11.61 11.50 33.60
N THR A 65 -11.52 11.92 34.84
CA THR A 65 -11.06 11.06 35.96
C THR A 65 -12.13 10.04 36.39
N ARG A 66 -13.42 10.34 36.20
CA ARG A 66 -14.54 9.41 36.48
C ARG A 66 -14.87 8.52 35.25
N MET A 67 -14.62 8.99 34.03
CA MET A 67 -14.77 8.21 32.79
C MET A 67 -13.52 7.38 32.44
N ALA A 68 -12.36 7.71 33.00
CA ALA A 68 -11.33 6.71 33.09
C ALA A 68 -12.02 5.49 33.72
N PRO A 69 -12.06 4.31 33.02
CA PRO A 69 -12.44 3.13 33.74
C PRO A 69 -11.63 3.22 34.98
N ALA A 70 -12.28 3.06 36.10
CA ALA A 70 -11.57 2.74 37.32
C ALA A 70 -10.72 1.51 36.97
N ALA A 71 -9.53 1.74 36.39
CA ALA A 71 -8.36 1.07 36.80
C ALA A 71 -8.25 1.47 38.28
N SER A 72 -9.36 1.22 39.05
CA SER A 72 -9.10 0.84 40.38
C SER A 72 -7.95 -0.12 40.19
N ALA A 73 -6.90 0.12 40.91
CA ALA A 73 -6.34 -0.88 41.71
C ALA A 73 -7.50 -1.62 42.45
N ALA A 74 -8.36 -2.35 41.71
CA ALA A 74 -8.74 -3.67 42.08
C ALA A 74 -7.38 -4.32 42.18
N GLN A 75 -6.76 -4.20 43.34
CA GLN A 75 -5.88 -5.18 43.87
C GLN A 75 -6.59 -6.49 43.49
N GLN A 76 -6.17 -7.10 42.41
CA GLN A 76 -6.62 -8.43 42.08
C GLN A 76 -6.20 -9.21 43.30
N GLN A 77 -7.20 -9.54 44.12
CA GLN A 77 -6.91 -10.19 45.37
C GLN A 77 -6.27 -11.50 44.96
N PRO A 78 -5.14 -11.88 45.59
CA PRO A 78 -4.54 -13.19 45.34
C PRO A 78 -5.65 -14.24 45.55
N LEU A 79 -5.66 -15.27 44.68
CA LEU A 79 -6.64 -16.35 44.76
C LEU A 79 -6.72 -16.84 46.22
N ARG A 80 -7.92 -16.80 46.80
CA ARG A 80 -8.09 -17.20 48.22
C ARG A 80 -7.77 -18.67 48.36
N GLU A 81 -7.16 -19.04 49.50
CA GLU A 81 -6.98 -20.42 49.92
C GLU A 81 -8.34 -21.14 49.90
N GLY A 82 -8.54 -22.05 48.94
CA GLY A 82 -9.80 -22.75 48.72
C GLY A 82 -10.50 -22.53 47.36
N ASP A 83 -10.17 -21.47 46.62
CA ASP A 83 -10.84 -21.19 45.34
C ASP A 83 -10.30 -22.04 44.16
N VAL A 84 -9.09 -22.61 44.30
CA VAL A 84 -8.45 -23.45 43.25
C VAL A 84 -7.74 -24.63 43.95
N GLU A 85 -7.93 -25.84 43.44
CA GLU A 85 -7.17 -27.02 43.92
C GLU A 85 -5.66 -26.76 43.81
N TYR A 86 -4.92 -27.06 44.83
CA TYR A 86 -3.47 -26.77 44.95
C TYR A 86 -2.65 -27.21 43.75
N PRO A 87 -2.87 -28.40 43.14
CA PRO A 87 -2.16 -28.79 41.90
C PRO A 87 -2.43 -27.91 40.70
N SER A 88 -3.60 -27.27 40.59
CA SER A 88 -4.00 -26.44 39.49
C SER A 88 -3.35 -25.05 39.52
N ARG A 89 -2.76 -24.63 40.64
CA ARG A 89 -2.09 -23.31 40.77
C ARG A 89 -0.94 -23.12 39.78
N ALA A 90 -0.15 -24.19 39.56
CA ALA A 90 0.92 -24.17 38.57
C ALA A 90 0.41 -23.97 37.12
N MET A 91 -0.79 -24.44 36.80
CA MET A 91 -1.41 -24.26 35.49
C MET A 91 -1.76 -22.80 35.21
N TYR A 92 -2.25 -22.07 36.22
CA TYR A 92 -2.51 -20.63 36.11
C TYR A 92 -1.21 -19.84 35.94
N LEU A 93 -0.16 -20.22 36.69
CA LEU A 93 1.18 -19.63 36.54
C LEU A 93 1.75 -19.86 35.12
N ILE A 94 1.63 -21.07 34.58
CA ILE A 94 2.02 -21.39 33.20
C ILE A 94 1.26 -20.48 32.22
N HIS A 95 -0.04 -20.32 32.43
CA HIS A 95 -0.85 -19.44 31.60
C HIS A 95 -0.38 -17.98 31.67
N ALA A 96 -0.09 -17.48 32.90
CA ALA A 96 0.40 -16.11 33.08
C ALA A 96 1.71 -15.85 32.32
N TYR A 97 2.67 -16.78 32.39
CA TYR A 97 3.93 -16.65 31.61
C TYR A 97 3.68 -16.63 30.11
N ARG A 98 2.72 -17.40 29.60
CA ARG A 98 2.34 -17.38 28.17
C ARG A 98 1.68 -16.10 27.72
N VAL A 99 1.02 -15.38 28.65
CA VAL A 99 0.33 -14.10 28.37
C VAL A 99 1.24 -12.90 28.58
N HIS A 100 1.99 -12.89 29.68
CA HIS A 100 2.73 -11.73 30.17
C HIS A 100 4.25 -11.88 30.10
N GLY A 101 4.77 -13.05 29.77
CA GLY A 101 6.22 -13.33 29.79
C GLY A 101 7.04 -12.36 28.95
N HIS A 102 6.51 -11.91 27.81
CA HIS A 102 7.16 -10.92 26.96
C HIS A 102 7.45 -9.57 27.67
N LEU A 103 6.63 -9.18 28.64
CA LEU A 103 6.84 -7.95 29.44
C LEU A 103 8.07 -8.03 30.35
N HIS A 104 8.49 -9.24 30.70
CA HIS A 104 9.64 -9.53 31.56
C HIS A 104 10.86 -10.05 30.79
N ALA A 105 10.74 -10.21 29.48
CA ALA A 105 11.83 -10.65 28.65
C ALA A 105 12.98 -9.59 28.58
N ASN A 106 14.19 -10.06 28.34
CA ASN A 106 15.37 -9.20 28.23
C ASN A 106 15.47 -8.65 26.79
N LEU A 107 14.63 -7.65 26.48
CA LEU A 107 14.44 -7.15 25.12
C LEU A 107 15.19 -5.85 24.81
N ASP A 108 15.30 -4.95 25.81
CA ASP A 108 15.89 -3.62 25.61
C ASP A 108 17.40 -3.64 25.87
N PRO A 109 18.27 -3.50 24.85
CA PRO A 109 19.71 -3.48 25.03
C PRO A 109 20.20 -2.32 25.92
N LEU A 110 19.47 -1.21 25.93
CA LEU A 110 19.85 -0.01 26.71
C LEU A 110 19.28 0.03 28.12
N HIS A 111 18.36 -0.88 28.43
CA HIS A 111 17.64 -0.91 29.73
C HIS A 111 17.03 0.45 30.10
N LEU A 112 16.42 1.13 29.13
CA LEU A 112 15.82 2.45 29.31
C LEU A 112 14.49 2.38 30.06
N ASN A 113 13.75 1.33 29.83
CA ASN A 113 12.39 1.18 30.35
C ASN A 113 12.38 0.18 31.55
N PRO A 114 11.82 0.57 32.71
CA PRO A 114 11.64 -0.37 33.80
C PRO A 114 10.63 -1.46 33.39
N ARG A 115 10.88 -2.68 33.83
CA ARG A 115 9.93 -3.77 33.63
C ARG A 115 8.65 -3.49 34.43
N PRO A 116 7.47 -3.69 33.85
CA PRO A 116 6.22 -3.47 34.56
C PRO A 116 6.08 -4.49 35.71
N VAL A 117 5.41 -4.08 36.78
CA VAL A 117 5.00 -5.01 37.85
C VAL A 117 3.82 -5.83 37.35
N THR A 118 3.98 -7.13 37.28
CA THR A 118 2.94 -8.09 36.82
C THR A 118 2.70 -9.12 37.93
N PRO A 119 1.77 -8.88 38.84
CA PRO A 119 1.54 -9.76 40.00
C PRO A 119 1.23 -11.20 39.59
N GLU A 120 0.57 -11.42 38.46
CA GLU A 120 0.22 -12.73 37.92
C GLU A 120 1.44 -13.60 37.55
N MET A 121 2.63 -13.04 37.49
CA MET A 121 3.88 -13.79 37.26
C MET A 121 4.58 -14.18 38.59
N GLU A 122 4.09 -13.70 39.71
CA GLU A 122 4.66 -13.97 41.00
C GLU A 122 4.03 -15.21 41.65
N LEU A 123 4.84 -16.05 42.29
CA LEU A 123 4.37 -17.25 42.98
C LEU A 123 3.31 -16.92 44.04
N ALA A 124 3.54 -15.86 44.80
CA ALA A 124 2.66 -15.43 45.89
C ALA A 124 1.22 -15.11 45.41
N TYR A 125 1.05 -14.67 44.15
CA TYR A 125 -0.27 -14.41 43.54
C TYR A 125 -1.16 -15.67 43.54
N TYR A 126 -0.54 -16.83 43.35
CA TYR A 126 -1.21 -18.14 43.35
C TYR A 126 -1.16 -18.85 44.70
N GLY A 127 -0.69 -18.19 45.78
CA GLY A 127 -0.47 -18.81 47.05
C GLY A 127 0.60 -19.91 47.04
N LEU A 128 1.58 -19.79 46.13
CA LEU A 128 2.79 -20.59 46.05
C LEU A 128 3.96 -19.81 46.68
N SER A 129 5.01 -20.50 47.07
CA SER A 129 6.18 -19.90 47.70
C SER A 129 7.48 -20.61 47.26
N GLU A 130 8.60 -20.09 47.68
CA GLU A 130 9.90 -20.74 47.44
C GLU A 130 10.00 -22.14 48.08
N ALA A 131 9.24 -22.40 49.17
CA ALA A 131 9.17 -23.72 49.81
C ALA A 131 8.51 -24.77 48.88
N ASP A 132 7.73 -24.36 47.90
CA ASP A 132 7.02 -25.25 46.96
C ASP A 132 7.86 -25.62 45.74
N LEU A 133 9.04 -25.02 45.56
CA LEU A 133 9.86 -25.16 44.35
C LEU A 133 10.25 -26.62 44.04
N ASP A 134 10.47 -27.44 45.07
CA ASP A 134 10.83 -28.86 44.90
C ASP A 134 9.61 -29.81 44.89
N GLN A 135 8.41 -29.28 45.07
CA GLN A 135 7.18 -30.05 44.96
C GLN A 135 6.83 -30.28 43.48
N VAL A 136 6.26 -31.45 43.19
CA VAL A 136 5.89 -31.90 41.87
C VAL A 136 4.48 -31.40 41.52
N PHE A 137 4.35 -30.63 40.45
CA PHE A 137 3.09 -30.12 39.94
C PHE A 137 2.79 -30.62 38.52
N PRO A 138 1.50 -30.68 38.13
CA PRO A 138 1.13 -30.94 36.78
C PRO A 138 1.56 -29.76 35.87
N ALA A 139 2.32 -30.07 34.83
CA ALA A 139 2.78 -29.09 33.86
C ALA A 139 1.80 -28.91 32.68
N GLY A 140 0.66 -29.59 32.71
CA GLY A 140 -0.38 -29.46 31.66
C GLY A 140 0.10 -29.86 30.26
N ASP A 141 -0.05 -28.94 29.35
CA ASP A 141 0.37 -29.03 27.95
C ASP A 141 1.75 -28.38 27.68
N LEU A 142 2.48 -27.99 28.75
CA LEU A 142 3.86 -27.51 28.62
C LEU A 142 4.75 -28.65 28.09
N VAL A 143 5.55 -28.36 27.08
CA VAL A 143 6.42 -29.35 26.42
C VAL A 143 7.34 -30.01 27.45
N GLY A 144 7.46 -31.35 27.39
CA GLY A 144 8.25 -32.17 28.31
C GLY A 144 7.40 -33.11 29.18
N GLU A 145 7.88 -33.47 30.37
CA GLU A 145 7.18 -34.36 31.30
C GLU A 145 5.93 -33.70 31.88
N ARG A 146 4.87 -34.51 32.06
CA ARG A 146 3.57 -33.99 32.53
C ARG A 146 3.58 -33.52 33.97
N ASN A 147 4.42 -34.11 34.82
CA ASN A 147 4.58 -33.79 36.21
C ASN A 147 6.04 -33.49 36.49
N ARG A 148 6.34 -32.29 36.98
CA ARG A 148 7.71 -31.80 37.22
C ARG A 148 7.77 -30.97 38.52
N PRO A 149 8.96 -30.88 39.17
CA PRO A 149 9.18 -29.87 40.18
C PRO A 149 8.84 -28.45 39.68
N LEU A 150 8.26 -27.64 40.56
CA LEU A 150 7.89 -26.25 40.22
C LEU A 150 9.08 -25.43 39.74
N ARG A 151 10.29 -25.66 40.27
CA ARG A 151 11.52 -24.99 39.82
C ARG A 151 11.84 -25.29 38.35
N ASP A 152 11.58 -26.51 37.89
CA ASP A 152 11.83 -26.91 36.48
C ASP A 152 10.79 -26.32 35.56
N ILE A 153 9.51 -26.25 36.01
CA ILE A 153 8.44 -25.54 35.31
C ILE A 153 8.82 -24.06 35.13
N LEU A 154 9.22 -23.37 36.21
CA LEU A 154 9.62 -21.97 36.19
C LEU A 154 10.85 -21.73 35.33
N SER A 155 11.87 -22.58 35.41
CA SER A 155 13.07 -22.48 34.58
C SER A 155 12.71 -22.59 33.11
N HIS A 156 11.84 -23.55 32.75
CA HIS A 156 11.35 -23.71 31.38
C HIS A 156 10.57 -22.49 30.88
N LEU A 157 9.62 -22.00 31.68
CA LEU A 157 8.80 -20.83 31.36
C LEU A 157 9.66 -19.57 31.14
N LYS A 158 10.61 -19.33 32.06
CA LYS A 158 11.52 -18.19 31.96
C LYS A 158 12.36 -18.25 30.67
N LYS A 159 12.90 -19.43 30.33
CA LYS A 159 13.65 -19.62 29.09
C LYS A 159 12.79 -19.45 27.85
N SER A 160 11.54 -19.93 27.86
CA SER A 160 10.63 -19.87 26.72
C SER A 160 10.05 -18.48 26.45
N TYR A 161 9.80 -17.70 27.52
CA TYR A 161 8.97 -16.48 27.43
C TYR A 161 9.62 -15.21 27.97
N CYS A 162 10.70 -15.32 28.74
CA CYS A 162 11.39 -14.19 29.39
C CYS A 162 12.87 -14.08 29.02
N GLY A 163 13.34 -14.83 28.01
CA GLY A 163 14.71 -14.75 27.46
C GLY A 163 14.91 -13.52 26.59
N CYS A 164 15.80 -13.64 25.60
CA CYS A 164 16.01 -12.60 24.60
C CYS A 164 14.95 -12.58 23.49
N ILE A 165 13.98 -13.51 23.51
CA ILE A 165 12.77 -13.53 22.69
C ILE A 165 11.56 -13.45 23.61
N GLY A 166 10.71 -12.42 23.40
CA GLY A 166 9.44 -12.23 24.09
C GLY A 166 8.28 -12.38 23.09
N PRO A 167 7.56 -13.50 23.08
CA PRO A 167 6.54 -13.75 22.07
C PRO A 167 5.16 -13.28 22.50
N GLU A 168 4.42 -12.68 21.56
CA GLU A 168 2.99 -12.41 21.68
C GLU A 168 2.19 -13.26 20.68
N PHE A 169 1.34 -14.15 21.18
CA PHE A 169 0.55 -15.05 20.32
C PHE A 169 -0.81 -15.42 20.93
N ARG A 170 -1.11 -14.98 22.14
CA ARG A 170 -2.35 -15.37 22.84
C ARG A 170 -3.60 -14.71 22.26
N HIS A 171 -3.44 -13.61 21.51
CA HIS A 171 -4.50 -12.94 20.75
C HIS A 171 -4.95 -13.72 19.50
N ILE A 172 -4.20 -14.74 19.07
CA ILE A 172 -4.56 -15.58 17.93
C ILE A 172 -5.77 -16.43 18.31
N THR A 173 -6.85 -16.35 17.51
CA THR A 173 -8.09 -17.11 17.74
C THR A 173 -7.99 -18.56 17.29
N ASP A 174 -7.23 -18.83 16.21
CA ASP A 174 -7.01 -20.18 15.69
C ASP A 174 -6.16 -21.03 16.63
N SER A 175 -6.76 -22.12 17.16
CA SER A 175 -6.12 -22.98 18.16
C SER A 175 -4.92 -23.74 17.61
N ALA A 176 -4.93 -24.13 16.33
CA ALA A 176 -3.82 -24.88 15.72
C ALA A 176 -2.59 -23.99 15.59
N ARG A 177 -2.75 -22.76 15.10
CA ARG A 177 -1.68 -21.76 14.99
C ARG A 177 -1.10 -21.39 16.35
N LYS A 178 -1.99 -21.14 17.33
CA LYS A 178 -1.60 -20.81 18.69
C LYS A 178 -0.79 -21.94 19.34
N HIS A 179 -1.26 -23.16 19.23
CA HIS A 179 -0.58 -24.34 19.79
C HIS A 179 0.75 -24.61 19.08
N TRP A 180 0.83 -24.40 17.76
CA TRP A 180 2.07 -24.57 17.01
C TRP A 180 3.17 -23.64 17.52
N ILE A 181 2.88 -22.33 17.65
CA ILE A 181 3.83 -21.32 18.16
C ILE A 181 4.25 -21.65 19.59
N GLN A 182 3.27 -21.92 20.46
CA GLN A 182 3.53 -22.33 21.84
C GLN A 182 4.49 -23.51 21.91
N SER A 183 4.19 -24.59 21.19
CA SER A 183 5.02 -25.78 21.18
C SER A 183 6.42 -25.54 20.59
N ARG A 184 6.52 -24.65 19.60
CA ARG A 184 7.81 -24.29 18.97
C ARG A 184 8.71 -23.54 19.96
N LEU A 185 8.16 -22.53 20.64
CA LEU A 185 8.87 -21.75 21.66
C LEU A 185 9.31 -22.60 22.84
N GLU A 186 8.40 -23.42 23.38
CA GLU A 186 8.67 -24.28 24.53
C GLU A 186 9.72 -25.36 24.21
N ARG A 187 9.78 -25.86 22.96
CA ARG A 187 10.87 -26.79 22.57
C ARG A 187 12.20 -26.04 22.39
N ASN A 188 12.19 -24.83 21.88
CA ASN A 188 13.40 -24.04 21.70
C ASN A 188 14.10 -23.71 23.02
N ALA A 189 13.38 -23.68 24.14
CA ALA A 189 13.97 -23.50 25.47
C ALA A 189 15.01 -24.59 25.83
N PHE A 190 14.98 -25.72 25.15
CA PHE A 190 15.93 -26.84 25.33
C PHE A 190 16.84 -27.07 24.13
N ARG A 191 16.76 -26.19 23.11
CA ARG A 191 17.66 -26.27 21.97
C ARG A 191 19.10 -26.05 22.45
N PRO A 192 20.07 -26.90 22.04
CA PRO A 192 21.47 -26.62 22.29
C PRO A 192 21.88 -25.32 21.58
N ASP A 193 22.93 -24.71 22.10
CA ASP A 193 23.55 -23.57 21.44
C ASP A 193 23.87 -23.92 19.98
N GLU A 194 23.93 -22.90 19.08
CA GLU A 194 24.36 -23.07 17.71
C GLU A 194 25.78 -23.67 17.66
N ASP A 195 26.08 -24.40 16.62
CA ASP A 195 27.43 -24.92 16.41
C ASP A 195 28.45 -23.79 16.18
N ASP A 196 29.71 -24.08 16.45
CA ASP A 196 30.78 -23.08 16.40
C ASP A 196 30.96 -22.45 15.01
N ASP A 197 30.67 -23.18 13.93
CA ASP A 197 30.81 -22.66 12.57
C ASP A 197 29.67 -21.69 12.26
N THR A 198 28.44 -21.99 12.66
CA THR A 198 27.28 -21.08 12.59
C THR A 198 27.55 -19.81 13.40
N ARG A 199 28.07 -19.94 14.61
CA ARG A 199 28.42 -18.78 15.47
C ARG A 199 29.49 -17.91 14.85
N ARG A 200 30.55 -18.50 14.28
CA ARG A 200 31.60 -17.76 13.53
C ARG A 200 31.03 -17.08 12.31
N HIS A 201 30.08 -17.72 11.60
CA HIS A 201 29.41 -17.13 10.46
C HIS A 201 28.58 -15.90 10.87
N ILE A 202 27.77 -16.02 11.91
CA ILE A 202 26.98 -14.89 12.47
C ILE A 202 27.91 -13.73 12.85
N PHE A 203 29.02 -14.01 13.55
CA PHE A 203 30.02 -13.01 13.88
C PHE A 203 30.59 -12.30 12.64
N GLY A 204 30.98 -13.07 11.62
CA GLY A 204 31.46 -12.52 10.36
C GLY A 204 30.45 -11.58 9.71
N ARG A 205 29.17 -11.90 9.74
CA ARG A 205 28.11 -11.05 9.17
C ARG A 205 27.92 -9.73 9.93
N ILE A 206 27.98 -9.78 11.27
CA ILE A 206 27.90 -8.56 12.13
C ILE A 206 29.15 -7.70 11.92
N MET A 207 30.33 -8.28 11.96
CA MET A 207 31.59 -7.58 11.75
C MET A 207 31.63 -6.88 10.38
N HIS A 208 31.18 -7.56 9.31
CA HIS A 208 31.06 -6.93 8.00
C HIS A 208 30.08 -5.76 8.02
N ALA A 209 28.97 -5.88 8.73
CA ALA A 209 27.97 -4.83 8.83
C ALA A 209 28.55 -3.59 9.56
N GLU A 210 29.17 -3.77 10.71
CA GLU A 210 29.74 -2.68 11.51
C GLU A 210 30.92 -2.02 10.80
N GLU A 211 31.86 -2.80 10.30
CA GLU A 211 33.04 -2.25 9.63
C GLU A 211 32.71 -1.50 8.34
N PHE A 212 31.68 -1.94 7.62
CA PHE A 212 31.16 -1.20 6.46
C PHE A 212 30.63 0.18 6.86
N GLU A 213 29.81 0.26 7.92
CA GLU A 213 29.30 1.54 8.43
C GLU A 213 30.42 2.45 8.92
N ARG A 214 31.38 1.92 9.70
CA ARG A 214 32.57 2.64 10.16
C ARG A 214 33.41 3.17 9.01
N PHE A 215 33.62 2.37 7.97
CA PHE A 215 34.35 2.77 6.78
C PHE A 215 33.67 3.94 6.08
N LEU A 216 32.35 3.87 5.88
CA LEU A 216 31.60 4.97 5.29
C LEU A 216 31.62 6.21 6.15
N HIS A 217 31.47 6.06 7.47
CA HIS A 217 31.53 7.17 8.42
C HIS A 217 32.84 7.94 8.35
N THR A 218 33.96 7.22 8.30
CA THR A 218 35.29 7.81 8.32
C THR A 218 35.77 8.35 6.96
N ARG A 219 35.32 7.75 5.86
CA ARG A 219 35.77 8.10 4.51
C ARG A 219 34.89 9.08 3.78
N TYR A 220 33.59 9.13 4.12
CA TYR A 220 32.57 9.95 3.44
C TYR A 220 31.81 10.81 4.46
N VAL A 221 32.56 11.59 5.22
CA VAL A 221 32.06 12.44 6.31
C VAL A 221 30.92 13.34 5.85
N GLY A 222 29.83 13.39 6.61
CA GLY A 222 28.67 14.26 6.36
C GLY A 222 27.74 13.82 5.22
N GLN A 223 28.08 12.76 4.49
CA GLN A 223 27.16 12.23 3.48
C GLN A 223 26.08 11.35 4.10
N LYS A 224 24.83 11.60 3.74
CA LYS A 224 23.68 10.82 4.22
C LYS A 224 23.79 9.35 3.80
N ARG A 225 23.69 8.44 4.76
CA ARG A 225 23.69 6.98 4.58
C ARG A 225 22.64 6.26 5.41
N PHE A 226 22.10 6.91 6.45
CA PHE A 226 21.14 6.33 7.42
C PHE A 226 21.68 5.05 8.03
N SER A 227 22.71 5.19 8.85
CA SER A 227 23.48 4.12 9.45
C SER A 227 22.62 3.05 10.15
N LEU A 228 23.04 1.78 10.02
CA LEU A 228 22.48 0.64 10.73
C LEU A 228 23.05 0.46 12.14
N GLU A 229 24.10 1.19 12.51
CA GLU A 229 24.84 1.03 13.77
C GLU A 229 23.91 1.04 14.99
N GLY A 230 23.96 -0.04 15.77
CA GLY A 230 23.08 -0.39 16.87
C GLY A 230 21.96 -1.39 16.48
N GLY A 231 21.83 -1.75 15.21
CA GLY A 231 20.88 -2.74 14.69
C GLY A 231 21.52 -3.75 13.73
N GLU A 232 22.84 -3.99 13.85
CA GLU A 232 23.62 -4.84 12.94
C GLU A 232 23.12 -6.27 12.86
N SER A 233 22.43 -6.75 13.88
CA SER A 233 21.77 -8.09 13.90
C SER A 233 20.74 -8.28 12.77
N LEU A 234 20.25 -7.20 12.14
CA LEU A 234 19.43 -7.29 10.93
C LEU A 234 20.14 -8.03 9.79
N ILE A 235 21.46 -7.93 9.69
CA ILE A 235 22.22 -8.54 8.59
C ILE A 235 22.28 -10.07 8.72
N PRO A 236 22.73 -10.67 9.84
CA PRO A 236 22.62 -12.12 10.00
C PRO A 236 21.18 -12.63 10.00
N MET A 237 20.19 -11.86 10.47
CA MET A 237 18.76 -12.20 10.37
C MET A 237 18.33 -12.39 8.91
N LEU A 238 18.62 -11.42 8.04
CA LEU A 238 18.26 -11.50 6.62
C LEU A 238 19.00 -12.63 5.92
N ASP A 239 20.26 -12.86 6.26
CA ASP A 239 21.03 -13.99 5.73
C ASP A 239 20.40 -15.33 6.14
N ALA A 240 20.11 -15.53 7.43
CA ALA A 240 19.43 -16.72 7.94
C ALA A 240 18.04 -16.91 7.30
N LEU A 241 17.28 -15.84 7.12
CA LEU A 241 15.97 -15.86 6.45
C LEU A 241 16.12 -16.43 5.03
N ILE A 242 17.05 -15.90 4.24
CA ILE A 242 17.27 -16.30 2.85
C ILE A 242 17.70 -17.79 2.77
N GLN A 243 18.65 -18.20 3.64
CA GLN A 243 19.13 -19.58 3.68
C GLN A 243 18.00 -20.55 4.06
N ASN A 244 17.23 -20.23 5.08
CA ASN A 244 16.08 -21.03 5.54
C ASN A 244 14.96 -21.08 4.50
N ALA A 245 14.58 -19.95 3.92
CA ALA A 245 13.55 -19.87 2.90
C ALA A 245 13.93 -20.70 1.66
N GLY A 246 15.18 -20.57 1.20
CA GLY A 246 15.70 -21.35 0.07
C GLY A 246 15.71 -22.85 0.36
N SER A 247 16.11 -23.27 1.55
CA SER A 247 16.08 -24.67 1.98
C SER A 247 14.64 -25.24 1.99
N ASN A 248 13.65 -24.40 2.25
CA ASN A 248 12.23 -24.74 2.24
C ASN A 248 11.56 -24.58 0.85
N GLY A 249 12.33 -24.36 -0.22
CA GLY A 249 11.84 -24.33 -1.60
C GLY A 249 11.46 -22.97 -2.16
N THR A 250 11.68 -21.87 -1.43
CA THR A 250 11.53 -20.51 -1.96
C THR A 250 12.52 -20.26 -3.09
N ARG A 251 12.07 -19.64 -4.17
CA ARG A 251 12.84 -19.32 -5.38
C ARG A 251 13.04 -17.83 -5.61
N GLU A 252 12.11 -17.01 -5.14
CA GLU A 252 12.20 -15.55 -5.22
C GLU A 252 11.82 -14.92 -3.89
N ILE A 253 12.59 -13.92 -3.46
CA ILE A 253 12.26 -13.08 -2.29
C ILE A 253 12.24 -11.62 -2.75
N ILE A 254 11.12 -10.95 -2.49
CA ILE A 254 10.96 -9.54 -2.79
C ILE A 254 11.05 -8.77 -1.47
N LEU A 255 12.08 -7.93 -1.35
CA LEU A 255 12.33 -7.11 -0.18
C LEU A 255 11.78 -5.70 -0.40
N GLY A 256 11.06 -5.19 0.61
CA GLY A 256 10.77 -3.77 0.77
C GLY A 256 11.40 -3.27 2.05
N MET A 257 12.04 -2.12 2.02
CA MET A 257 12.60 -1.56 3.25
C MET A 257 12.74 -0.04 3.17
N ALA A 258 12.69 0.61 4.34
CA ALA A 258 13.05 2.00 4.50
C ALA A 258 14.56 2.23 4.27
N HIS A 259 14.99 3.46 4.41
CA HIS A 259 16.38 3.86 4.09
C HIS A 259 17.40 3.43 5.17
N ARG A 260 16.99 3.24 6.45
CA ARG A 260 17.95 2.85 7.52
C ARG A 260 18.52 1.45 7.28
N GLY A 261 19.83 1.36 7.23
CA GLY A 261 20.56 0.12 6.96
C GLY A 261 20.49 -0.35 5.50
N ARG A 262 19.84 0.40 4.61
CA ARG A 262 19.64 -0.03 3.23
C ARG A 262 20.95 -0.21 2.45
N LEU A 263 21.92 0.68 2.63
CA LEU A 263 23.24 0.54 2.01
C LEU A 263 23.98 -0.71 2.51
N ASN A 264 23.81 -1.03 3.78
CA ASN A 264 24.34 -2.24 4.39
C ASN A 264 23.69 -3.51 3.80
N VAL A 265 22.36 -3.50 3.66
CA VAL A 265 21.62 -4.59 2.99
C VAL A 265 22.04 -4.72 1.52
N LEU A 266 22.23 -3.60 0.79
CA LEU A 266 22.74 -3.64 -0.59
C LEU A 266 24.11 -4.30 -0.69
N ALA A 267 25.04 -3.97 0.23
CA ALA A 267 26.39 -4.53 0.24
C ALA A 267 26.38 -6.01 0.71
N ASN A 268 25.85 -6.26 1.91
CA ASN A 268 26.06 -7.51 2.63
C ASN A 268 25.00 -8.60 2.36
N ILE A 269 23.80 -8.22 1.86
CA ILE A 269 22.73 -9.17 1.55
C ILE A 269 22.52 -9.28 0.04
N MET A 270 22.38 -8.14 -0.64
CA MET A 270 22.13 -8.12 -2.08
C MET A 270 23.40 -8.33 -2.92
N GLY A 271 24.59 -8.24 -2.32
CA GLY A 271 25.86 -8.43 -3.02
C GLY A 271 26.21 -7.32 -4.01
N LYS A 272 25.67 -6.09 -3.83
CA LYS A 272 26.09 -4.94 -4.62
C LYS A 272 27.55 -4.66 -4.35
N SER A 273 28.36 -4.47 -5.40
CA SER A 273 29.80 -4.36 -5.24
C SER A 273 30.19 -3.11 -4.44
N LEU A 274 31.15 -3.23 -3.54
CA LEU A 274 31.70 -2.10 -2.80
C LEU A 274 32.22 -1.00 -3.74
N ALA A 275 32.77 -1.39 -4.91
CA ALA A 275 33.25 -0.47 -5.92
C ALA A 275 32.12 0.42 -6.47
N GLU A 276 30.97 -0.15 -6.76
CA GLU A 276 29.78 0.61 -7.19
C GLU A 276 29.29 1.55 -6.11
N ILE A 277 29.17 1.07 -4.87
CA ILE A 277 28.74 1.89 -3.74
C ILE A 277 29.69 3.08 -3.52
N PHE A 278 31.00 2.85 -3.50
CA PHE A 278 31.98 3.93 -3.32
C PHE A 278 31.96 4.94 -4.49
N THR A 279 31.70 4.47 -5.72
CA THR A 279 31.54 5.34 -6.88
C THR A 279 30.32 6.25 -6.75
N GLU A 280 29.20 5.74 -6.20
CA GLU A 280 28.01 6.53 -5.88
C GLU A 280 28.27 7.61 -4.81
N PHE A 281 29.11 7.30 -3.80
CA PHE A 281 29.53 8.28 -2.80
C PHE A 281 30.45 9.38 -3.37
N GLU A 282 31.26 9.04 -4.34
CA GLU A 282 32.22 9.96 -4.95
C GLU A 282 31.64 10.83 -6.07
N GLY A 283 30.35 10.64 -6.41
CA GLY A 283 29.62 11.48 -7.37
C GLY A 283 30.08 11.36 -8.81
N SER A 284 30.86 10.33 -9.15
CA SER A 284 31.41 10.11 -10.50
C SER A 284 30.40 9.60 -11.54
N GLN A 285 29.12 9.62 -11.23
CA GLN A 285 28.04 9.14 -12.12
C GLN A 285 27.54 10.13 -13.16
N LEU A 286 27.99 11.35 -13.15
CA LEU A 286 27.56 12.36 -14.13
C LEU A 286 28.26 12.14 -15.51
N LYS A 287 27.97 11.01 -16.16
CA LYS A 287 28.05 10.95 -17.61
C LYS A 287 26.69 11.35 -18.19
N GLU A 288 26.71 12.37 -19.02
CA GLU A 288 25.59 13.11 -19.62
C GLU A 288 24.59 12.29 -20.47
N GLU A 289 24.64 10.95 -20.46
CA GLU A 289 23.88 10.10 -21.39
C GLU A 289 22.70 9.34 -20.77
N ALA A 290 22.36 9.55 -19.51
CA ALA A 290 21.22 8.86 -18.93
C ALA A 290 19.96 9.71 -19.00
N HIS A 291 19.03 9.39 -19.91
CA HIS A 291 17.66 9.90 -19.83
C HIS A 291 17.07 9.66 -18.45
N GLY A 292 16.49 10.71 -17.83
CA GLY A 292 15.90 10.71 -16.49
C GLY A 292 16.79 11.39 -15.45
N GLN A 293 16.16 11.81 -14.36
CA GLN A 293 16.81 12.63 -13.30
C GLN A 293 17.57 11.80 -12.27
N GLY A 294 17.28 10.47 -12.18
CA GLY A 294 17.82 9.60 -11.15
C GLY A 294 17.25 9.86 -9.75
N ASP A 295 17.79 9.16 -8.75
CA ASP A 295 17.41 9.31 -7.35
C ASP A 295 18.64 9.10 -6.44
N VAL A 296 18.49 9.41 -5.15
CA VAL A 296 19.56 9.25 -4.16
C VAL A 296 19.90 7.77 -3.93
N LYS A 297 21.15 7.49 -3.61
CA LYS A 297 21.69 6.12 -3.49
C LYS A 297 20.93 5.21 -2.53
N TYR A 298 20.38 5.75 -1.46
CA TYR A 298 19.61 4.99 -0.46
C TYR A 298 18.13 4.76 -0.83
N HIS A 299 17.68 5.18 -2.03
CA HIS A 299 16.38 4.83 -2.61
C HIS A 299 16.49 3.73 -3.67
N MET A 300 17.69 3.44 -4.13
CA MET A 300 17.91 2.52 -5.24
C MET A 300 17.55 1.08 -4.89
N GLY A 301 16.95 0.40 -5.85
CA GLY A 301 16.70 -1.03 -5.81
C GLY A 301 17.87 -1.83 -6.38
N PHE A 302 17.84 -3.14 -6.15
CA PHE A 302 18.84 -4.08 -6.67
C PHE A 302 18.25 -5.47 -6.83
N SER A 303 18.81 -6.28 -7.73
CA SER A 303 18.46 -7.70 -7.88
C SER A 303 19.71 -8.54 -8.01
N SER A 304 19.70 -9.70 -7.37
CA SER A 304 20.81 -10.66 -7.41
C SER A 304 20.34 -12.08 -7.15
N ASP A 305 21.18 -13.03 -7.42
CA ASP A 305 20.96 -14.44 -7.13
C ASP A 305 21.86 -14.90 -5.98
N VAL A 306 21.27 -15.53 -4.97
CA VAL A 306 21.97 -16.07 -3.81
C VAL A 306 21.86 -17.59 -3.79
N ARG A 307 22.97 -18.28 -3.54
CA ARG A 307 23.00 -19.73 -3.37
C ARG A 307 22.58 -20.11 -1.96
N THR A 308 21.64 -21.03 -1.85
CA THR A 308 21.18 -21.62 -0.60
C THR A 308 21.29 -23.15 -0.68
N PRO A 309 21.17 -23.86 0.44
CA PRO A 309 21.15 -25.33 0.43
C PRO A 309 20.04 -25.92 -0.45
N GLY A 310 18.91 -25.22 -0.61
CA GLY A 310 17.80 -25.65 -1.45
C GLY A 310 17.90 -25.22 -2.92
N GLY A 311 18.99 -24.53 -3.31
CA GLY A 311 19.23 -24.03 -4.66
C GLY A 311 19.38 -22.51 -4.73
N VAL A 312 19.27 -21.95 -5.92
CA VAL A 312 19.38 -20.49 -6.13
C VAL A 312 18.08 -19.80 -5.77
N VAL A 313 18.18 -18.73 -4.99
CA VAL A 313 17.09 -17.80 -4.66
C VAL A 313 17.35 -16.46 -5.31
N HIS A 314 16.42 -15.98 -6.11
CA HIS A 314 16.48 -14.62 -6.67
C HIS A 314 15.98 -13.59 -5.66
N LEU A 315 16.83 -12.63 -5.32
CA LEU A 315 16.50 -11.51 -4.44
C LEU A 315 16.16 -10.29 -5.28
N SER A 316 15.13 -9.56 -4.89
CA SER A 316 14.75 -8.29 -5.53
C SER A 316 14.41 -7.26 -4.46
N LEU A 317 15.26 -6.25 -4.29
CA LEU A 317 15.02 -5.12 -3.40
C LEU A 317 14.28 -4.03 -4.17
N GLY A 318 13.06 -3.68 -3.74
CA GLY A 318 12.24 -2.65 -4.36
C GLY A 318 12.87 -1.25 -4.26
N PHE A 319 12.62 -0.39 -5.24
CA PHE A 319 12.92 1.04 -5.14
C PHE A 319 11.99 1.68 -4.11
N ASN A 320 12.48 2.63 -3.35
CA ASN A 320 11.75 3.22 -2.25
C ASN A 320 11.88 4.75 -2.24
N PRO A 321 10.79 5.53 -2.19
CA PRO A 321 10.88 6.96 -1.94
C PRO A 321 11.13 7.25 -0.45
N SER A 322 11.29 8.52 -0.08
CA SER A 322 11.38 8.95 1.33
C SER A 322 10.04 8.82 2.09
N HIS A 323 8.94 8.56 1.41
CA HIS A 323 7.62 8.36 2.01
C HIS A 323 7.56 6.96 2.64
N LEU A 324 7.64 6.93 3.96
CA LEU A 324 7.76 5.70 4.72
C LEU A 324 6.53 4.79 4.52
N GLU A 325 6.74 3.49 4.48
CA GLU A 325 5.78 2.39 4.38
C GLU A 325 5.03 2.26 3.05
N ILE A 326 5.11 3.26 2.16
CA ILE A 326 4.38 3.20 0.89
C ILE A 326 4.89 2.09 -0.05
N ILE A 327 6.11 1.60 0.16
CA ILE A 327 6.66 0.44 -0.56
C ILE A 327 5.95 -0.87 -0.19
N THR A 328 5.33 -0.95 0.98
CA THR A 328 4.68 -2.17 1.50
C THR A 328 3.68 -2.77 0.51
N PRO A 329 2.61 -2.09 0.08
CA PRO A 329 1.67 -2.66 -0.88
C PRO A 329 2.30 -2.91 -2.26
N VAL A 330 3.30 -2.13 -2.66
CA VAL A 330 4.03 -2.33 -3.93
C VAL A 330 4.75 -3.68 -3.95
N VAL A 331 5.39 -4.05 -2.83
CA VAL A 331 6.02 -5.37 -2.67
C VAL A 331 4.97 -6.47 -2.74
N LEU A 332 3.85 -6.34 -2.03
CA LEU A 332 2.77 -7.34 -2.05
C LEU A 332 2.25 -7.59 -3.47
N GLY A 333 2.01 -6.53 -4.24
CA GLY A 333 1.59 -6.61 -5.64
C GLY A 333 2.63 -7.28 -6.53
N SER A 334 3.91 -6.94 -6.36
CA SER A 334 5.02 -7.55 -7.08
C SER A 334 5.15 -9.06 -6.80
N VAL A 335 5.04 -9.46 -5.53
CA VAL A 335 5.03 -10.89 -5.13
C VAL A 335 3.88 -11.62 -5.82
N ARG A 336 2.67 -11.05 -5.78
CA ARG A 336 1.49 -11.67 -6.37
C ARG A 336 1.62 -11.89 -7.87
N ALA A 337 2.12 -10.90 -8.61
CA ALA A 337 2.36 -11.00 -10.05
C ALA A 337 3.34 -12.13 -10.36
N ARG A 338 4.42 -12.26 -9.60
CA ARG A 338 5.45 -13.31 -9.74
C ARG A 338 4.89 -14.70 -9.41
N GLN A 339 4.06 -14.83 -8.37
CA GLN A 339 3.34 -16.06 -8.04
C GLN A 339 2.41 -16.49 -9.19
N CYS A 340 1.62 -15.55 -9.73
CA CYS A 340 0.76 -15.83 -10.88
C CYS A 340 1.56 -16.32 -12.08
N ARG A 341 2.64 -15.63 -12.43
CA ARG A 341 3.53 -15.98 -13.55
C ARG A 341 4.16 -17.37 -13.42
N ARG A 342 4.55 -17.77 -12.21
CA ARG A 342 5.12 -19.08 -11.93
C ARG A 342 4.09 -20.19 -11.83
N GLY A 343 2.80 -19.84 -11.72
CA GLY A 343 1.77 -20.80 -11.38
C GLY A 343 1.87 -21.29 -9.93
N ASP A 344 2.50 -20.50 -9.06
CA ASP A 344 2.69 -20.81 -7.63
C ASP A 344 1.38 -20.64 -6.85
N LYS A 345 0.44 -21.56 -7.11
CA LYS A 345 -0.86 -21.62 -6.43
C LYS A 345 -0.72 -21.86 -4.93
N ALA A 346 0.31 -22.57 -4.52
CA ALA A 346 0.64 -22.88 -3.14
C ALA A 346 1.31 -21.71 -2.40
N ARG A 347 1.72 -20.66 -3.10
CA ARG A 347 2.38 -19.46 -2.57
C ARG A 347 3.63 -19.76 -1.73
N ARG A 348 4.43 -20.74 -2.19
CA ARG A 348 5.66 -21.21 -1.52
C ARG A 348 6.93 -20.75 -2.21
N GLU A 349 6.87 -20.56 -3.54
CA GLU A 349 8.06 -20.27 -4.33
C GLU A 349 8.46 -18.78 -4.30
N VAL A 350 7.49 -17.90 -4.09
CA VAL A 350 7.72 -16.44 -4.04
C VAL A 350 7.17 -15.88 -2.72
N MET A 351 8.01 -15.14 -1.99
CA MET A 351 7.63 -14.53 -0.73
C MET A 351 7.99 -13.05 -0.64
N GLY A 352 7.25 -12.31 0.17
CA GLY A 352 7.54 -10.93 0.55
C GLY A 352 8.26 -10.88 1.90
N VAL A 353 9.24 -9.99 2.01
CA VAL A 353 9.91 -9.61 3.26
C VAL A 353 9.91 -8.10 3.35
N LEU A 354 9.43 -7.58 4.46
CA LEU A 354 9.30 -6.14 4.68
C LEU A 354 10.07 -5.73 5.93
N VAL A 355 10.96 -4.74 5.78
CA VAL A 355 11.74 -4.17 6.87
C VAL A 355 11.25 -2.76 7.15
N HIS A 356 10.73 -2.55 8.34
CA HIS A 356 10.03 -1.33 8.78
C HIS A 356 10.86 -0.56 9.82
N GLY A 357 10.56 0.72 10.00
CA GLY A 357 10.93 1.46 11.21
C GLY A 357 9.76 1.46 12.20
N ASP A 358 10.05 1.44 13.50
CA ASP A 358 9.07 1.30 14.58
C ASP A 358 7.98 2.38 14.58
N ALA A 359 8.38 3.64 14.52
CA ALA A 359 7.45 4.77 14.52
C ALA A 359 6.57 4.80 13.25
N ALA A 360 7.13 4.42 12.10
CA ALA A 360 6.41 4.37 10.83
C ALA A 360 5.43 3.19 10.79
N PHE A 361 5.84 2.01 11.26
CA PHE A 361 4.98 0.83 11.33
C PHE A 361 3.74 1.06 12.19
N ALA A 362 3.91 1.72 13.35
CA ALA A 362 2.80 2.06 14.23
C ALA A 362 1.91 3.19 13.68
N GLY A 363 2.48 4.18 12.96
CA GLY A 363 1.81 5.44 12.69
C GLY A 363 1.28 5.63 11.26
N GLN A 364 1.81 4.90 10.26
CA GLN A 364 1.41 5.07 8.87
C GLN A 364 0.18 4.23 8.53
N GLY A 365 -0.93 4.86 8.16
CA GLY A 365 -2.21 4.18 7.86
C GLY A 365 -2.10 3.10 6.78
N VAL A 366 -1.19 3.26 5.81
CA VAL A 366 -0.95 2.27 4.74
C VAL A 366 -0.47 0.92 5.28
N VAL A 367 0.10 0.87 6.49
CA VAL A 367 0.47 -0.39 7.17
C VAL A 367 -0.79 -1.18 7.51
N ALA A 368 -1.77 -0.55 8.18
CA ALA A 368 -3.04 -1.19 8.50
C ALA A 368 -3.78 -1.67 7.25
N GLU A 369 -3.85 -0.82 6.22
CA GLU A 369 -4.46 -1.18 4.93
C GLU A 369 -3.75 -2.39 4.29
N SER A 370 -2.42 -2.43 4.32
CA SER A 370 -1.63 -3.52 3.74
C SER A 370 -1.77 -4.83 4.52
N LEU A 371 -1.85 -4.75 5.86
CA LEU A 371 -2.12 -5.91 6.72
C LEU A 371 -3.49 -6.51 6.40
N GLU A 372 -4.53 -5.69 6.23
CA GLU A 372 -5.86 -6.15 5.84
C GLU A 372 -5.87 -6.87 4.47
N LEU A 373 -5.04 -6.44 3.52
CA LEU A 373 -4.91 -7.12 2.22
C LEU A 373 -4.39 -8.56 2.33
N SER A 374 -3.67 -8.91 3.41
CA SER A 374 -2.91 -10.15 3.55
C SER A 374 -3.75 -11.42 3.44
N LYS A 375 -5.04 -11.36 3.84
CA LYS A 375 -5.97 -12.51 3.84
C LYS A 375 -7.02 -12.46 2.75
N LEU A 376 -7.16 -11.34 2.04
CA LEU A 376 -8.19 -11.17 1.02
C LEU A 376 -7.86 -11.97 -0.25
N ASN A 377 -8.86 -12.66 -0.80
CA ASN A 377 -8.68 -13.60 -1.91
C ASN A 377 -8.00 -12.99 -3.14
N GLY A 378 -8.30 -11.75 -3.47
CA GLY A 378 -7.70 -11.04 -4.62
C GLY A 378 -6.27 -10.58 -4.40
N PHE A 379 -5.83 -10.46 -3.13
CA PHE A 379 -4.60 -9.77 -2.74
C PHE A 379 -3.60 -10.67 -1.99
N ARG A 380 -4.07 -11.68 -1.24
CA ARG A 380 -3.21 -12.54 -0.41
C ARG A 380 -2.05 -13.15 -1.18
N ILE A 381 -0.88 -13.16 -0.56
CA ILE A 381 0.37 -13.71 -1.11
C ILE A 381 0.91 -14.94 -0.35
N GLY A 382 0.17 -15.43 0.65
CA GLY A 382 0.57 -16.58 1.47
C GLY A 382 1.57 -16.21 2.55
N GLY A 383 1.34 -15.09 3.20
CA GLY A 383 2.09 -14.56 4.33
C GLY A 383 3.32 -13.75 3.95
N THR A 384 3.55 -12.72 4.74
CA THR A 384 4.71 -11.81 4.69
C THR A 384 5.48 -11.94 6.01
N ILE A 385 6.80 -11.88 5.94
CA ILE A 385 7.64 -11.73 7.13
C ILE A 385 7.94 -10.25 7.28
N HIS A 386 7.47 -9.67 8.38
CA HIS A 386 7.71 -8.29 8.75
C HIS A 386 8.82 -8.23 9.79
N ILE A 387 9.86 -7.43 9.56
CA ILE A 387 10.92 -7.16 10.51
C ILE A 387 10.88 -5.67 10.84
N VAL A 388 10.55 -5.33 12.08
CA VAL A 388 10.53 -3.95 12.54
C VAL A 388 11.87 -3.64 13.22
N VAL A 389 12.68 -2.78 12.59
CA VAL A 389 13.92 -2.27 13.20
C VAL A 389 13.53 -1.20 14.21
N ASN A 390 13.29 -1.64 15.45
CA ASN A 390 12.80 -0.83 16.54
C ASN A 390 13.97 -0.20 17.31
N ASN A 391 14.40 0.95 16.86
CA ASN A 391 15.46 1.71 17.51
C ASN A 391 14.97 2.62 18.63
N GLN A 392 13.72 2.48 19.05
CA GLN A 392 13.08 3.13 20.20
C GLN A 392 13.00 4.67 20.09
N ILE A 393 13.05 5.21 18.86
CA ILE A 393 12.96 6.65 18.61
C ILE A 393 12.44 6.92 17.19
N GLY A 394 11.43 7.79 17.05
CA GLY A 394 10.91 8.27 15.77
C GLY A 394 11.49 9.64 15.39
N PHE A 395 12.61 9.70 14.67
CA PHE A 395 13.40 10.91 14.43
C PHE A 395 13.84 11.57 15.74
N THR A 396 12.98 12.41 16.36
CA THR A 396 13.18 13.03 17.67
C THR A 396 12.06 12.72 18.66
N VAL A 397 11.10 11.88 18.29
CA VAL A 397 9.90 11.57 19.09
C VAL A 397 10.14 10.30 19.89
N ASN A 398 9.93 10.37 21.21
CA ASN A 398 10.03 9.21 22.08
C ASN A 398 8.81 8.27 21.89
N PRO A 399 8.92 6.97 22.23
CA PRO A 399 7.82 6.01 22.05
C PRO A 399 6.51 6.43 22.72
N HIS A 400 6.55 7.03 23.91
CA HIS A 400 5.36 7.46 24.64
C HIS A 400 4.63 8.65 24.01
N ASP A 401 5.30 9.43 23.14
CA ASP A 401 4.70 10.50 22.36
C ASP A 401 4.30 10.04 20.95
N ALA A 402 4.85 8.90 20.50
CA ALA A 402 4.68 8.40 19.15
C ALA A 402 3.48 7.43 19.00
N ARG A 403 3.09 6.76 20.08
CA ARG A 403 2.04 5.73 20.03
C ARG A 403 1.36 5.57 21.40
N SER A 404 0.09 5.11 21.36
CA SER A 404 -0.69 4.81 22.57
C SER A 404 -0.51 3.36 23.05
N THR A 405 0.05 2.49 22.22
CA THR A 405 0.22 1.06 22.46
C THR A 405 1.55 0.75 23.16
N THR A 406 1.62 -0.38 23.84
CA THR A 406 2.85 -0.85 24.49
C THR A 406 3.97 -1.05 23.45
N TYR A 407 3.64 -1.76 22.38
CA TYR A 407 4.59 -2.03 21.30
C TYR A 407 4.18 -1.36 19.99
N CYS A 408 5.15 -1.01 19.19
CA CYS A 408 4.90 -0.49 17.83
C CYS A 408 4.22 -1.52 16.92
N THR A 409 4.34 -2.78 17.27
CA THR A 409 3.81 -3.93 16.52
C THR A 409 2.38 -4.30 16.87
N ASP A 410 1.75 -3.64 17.83
CA ASP A 410 0.38 -3.94 18.26
C ASP A 410 -0.65 -3.82 17.12
N ILE A 411 -0.38 -2.99 16.13
CA ILE A 411 -1.18 -2.88 14.91
C ILE A 411 -1.34 -4.22 14.17
N ALA A 412 -0.35 -5.12 14.24
CA ALA A 412 -0.41 -6.42 13.57
C ALA A 412 -1.38 -7.40 14.22
N LYS A 413 -1.85 -7.11 15.43
CA LYS A 413 -2.87 -7.92 16.12
C LYS A 413 -4.23 -7.87 15.42
N ILE A 414 -4.51 -6.85 14.59
CA ILE A 414 -5.76 -6.75 13.80
C ILE A 414 -5.96 -7.95 12.87
N ILE A 415 -4.88 -8.52 12.36
CA ILE A 415 -4.92 -9.72 11.50
C ILE A 415 -4.55 -10.99 12.24
N HIS A 416 -4.43 -10.95 13.55
CA HIS A 416 -4.00 -12.06 14.40
C HIS A 416 -2.60 -12.60 14.01
N ALA A 417 -1.68 -11.74 13.61
CA ALA A 417 -0.31 -12.13 13.34
C ALA A 417 0.45 -12.37 14.66
N PRO A 418 1.22 -13.45 14.80
CA PRO A 418 2.13 -13.59 15.93
C PRO A 418 3.24 -12.57 15.88
N ILE A 419 3.72 -12.14 17.05
CA ILE A 419 4.78 -11.15 17.20
C ILE A 419 5.90 -11.76 18.05
N LEU A 420 7.13 -11.64 17.56
CA LEU A 420 8.34 -12.06 18.26
C LEU A 420 9.18 -10.81 18.52
N HIS A 421 9.17 -10.31 19.77
CA HIS A 421 10.11 -9.27 20.19
C HIS A 421 11.46 -9.90 20.45
N VAL A 422 12.53 -9.34 19.92
CA VAL A 422 13.88 -9.90 20.06
C VAL A 422 14.90 -8.81 20.37
N ASN A 423 15.82 -9.12 21.29
CA ASN A 423 16.91 -8.22 21.65
C ASN A 423 17.97 -8.16 20.54
N GLY A 424 18.22 -6.97 20.02
CA GLY A 424 19.20 -6.74 18.95
C GLY A 424 20.66 -7.06 19.34
N ASP A 425 21.00 -7.08 20.61
CA ASP A 425 22.32 -7.47 21.12
C ASP A 425 22.54 -8.99 21.22
N ASP A 426 21.49 -9.79 20.94
CA ASP A 426 21.60 -11.25 20.85
C ASP A 426 21.35 -11.75 19.42
N PRO A 427 22.39 -11.78 18.57
CA PRO A 427 22.24 -12.18 17.16
C PRO A 427 21.78 -13.63 16.97
N GLU A 428 22.12 -14.55 17.90
CA GLU A 428 21.66 -15.93 17.84
C GLU A 428 20.15 -16.01 18.09
N ALA A 429 19.63 -15.27 19.07
CA ALA A 429 18.18 -15.13 19.30
C ALA A 429 17.47 -14.48 18.10
N CYS A 430 18.11 -13.51 17.47
CA CYS A 430 17.60 -12.87 16.26
C CYS A 430 17.46 -13.85 15.09
N CYS A 431 18.46 -14.69 14.83
CA CYS A 431 18.42 -15.75 13.82
C CYS A 431 17.35 -16.81 14.15
N GLN A 432 17.23 -17.18 15.42
CA GLN A 432 16.22 -18.14 15.91
C GLN A 432 14.79 -17.60 15.70
N ALA A 433 14.53 -16.31 15.96
CA ALA A 433 13.24 -15.69 15.68
C ALA A 433 12.86 -15.77 14.20
N VAL A 434 13.84 -15.57 13.31
CA VAL A 434 13.69 -15.71 11.85
C VAL A 434 13.34 -17.12 11.44
N GLU A 435 14.00 -18.15 12.01
CA GLU A 435 13.67 -19.54 11.72
C GLU A 435 12.21 -19.86 12.08
N ILE A 436 11.76 -19.40 13.25
CA ILE A 436 10.36 -19.54 13.66
C ILE A 436 9.43 -18.85 12.66
N ALA A 437 9.81 -17.66 12.20
CA ALA A 437 9.00 -16.88 11.27
C ALA A 437 8.88 -17.54 9.89
N VAL A 438 9.97 -18.05 9.34
CA VAL A 438 9.98 -18.77 8.05
C VAL A 438 9.13 -20.05 8.15
N ASP A 439 9.30 -20.82 9.21
CA ASP A 439 8.54 -22.06 9.44
C ASP A 439 7.04 -21.76 9.62
N TYR A 440 6.69 -20.72 10.38
CA TYR A 440 5.28 -20.30 10.57
C TYR A 440 4.63 -19.89 9.24
N ARG A 441 5.29 -19.00 8.50
CA ARG A 441 4.81 -18.53 7.21
C ARG A 441 4.61 -19.71 6.23
N ASN A 442 5.55 -20.63 6.16
CA ASN A 442 5.47 -21.77 5.24
C ASN A 442 4.43 -22.81 5.66
N THR A 443 4.14 -22.90 6.97
CA THR A 443 3.14 -23.83 7.50
C THR A 443 1.72 -23.31 7.33
N PHE A 444 1.50 -22.04 7.65
CA PHE A 444 0.14 -21.46 7.71
C PHE A 444 -0.18 -20.50 6.58
N HIS A 445 0.81 -20.06 5.81
CA HIS A 445 0.65 -19.04 4.77
C HIS A 445 0.04 -17.74 5.29
N GLU A 446 0.47 -17.32 6.48
CA GLU A 446 0.01 -16.14 7.21
C GLU A 446 1.20 -15.25 7.57
N ASP A 447 0.90 -13.97 7.85
CA ASP A 447 1.90 -12.99 8.24
C ASP A 447 2.44 -13.27 9.65
N ILE A 448 3.69 -12.90 9.88
CA ILE A 448 4.36 -12.91 11.17
C ILE A 448 5.24 -11.68 11.30
N VAL A 449 5.34 -11.13 12.50
CA VAL A 449 6.12 -9.93 12.79
C VAL A 449 7.26 -10.25 13.74
N ILE A 450 8.46 -9.77 13.42
CA ILE A 450 9.62 -9.76 14.31
C ILE A 450 9.92 -8.32 14.67
N ASP A 451 9.88 -7.99 15.95
CA ASP A 451 10.24 -6.69 16.51
C ASP A 451 11.69 -6.74 16.99
N LEU A 452 12.61 -6.30 16.15
CA LEU A 452 14.04 -6.22 16.46
C LEU A 452 14.29 -4.98 17.32
N ILE A 453 14.24 -5.14 18.64
CA ILE A 453 14.48 -4.05 19.59
C ILE A 453 15.97 -3.77 19.69
N CYS A 454 16.37 -2.59 19.24
CA CYS A 454 17.76 -2.17 19.13
C CYS A 454 17.88 -0.68 19.49
N TYR A 455 18.96 -0.05 19.08
CA TYR A 455 19.14 1.39 19.26
C TYR A 455 19.70 2.01 17.97
N ARG A 456 19.73 3.33 17.92
CA ARG A 456 20.31 4.11 16.83
C ARG A 456 21.53 4.85 17.35
N ARG A 457 22.75 4.45 16.94
CA ARG A 457 23.99 5.01 17.49
C ARG A 457 24.21 6.47 17.10
N HIS A 458 23.88 6.86 15.88
CA HIS A 458 23.99 8.23 15.37
C HIS A 458 22.62 8.90 15.32
N GLY A 459 22.55 10.14 14.81
CA GLY A 459 21.29 10.85 14.57
C GLY A 459 20.38 10.18 13.54
N HIS A 460 19.25 10.81 13.23
CA HIS A 460 18.35 10.33 12.19
C HIS A 460 19.11 10.17 10.86
N ASN A 461 19.97 11.11 10.56
CA ASN A 461 21.00 11.02 9.53
C ASN A 461 22.33 11.56 10.08
N GLU A 462 23.39 11.52 9.29
CA GLU A 462 24.76 11.83 9.71
C GLU A 462 25.01 13.31 9.99
N THR A 463 24.04 14.19 9.76
CA THR A 463 24.12 15.63 10.09
C THR A 463 23.26 16.01 11.30
N ASP A 464 22.59 15.04 11.92
CA ASP A 464 21.71 15.24 13.07
C ASP A 464 22.46 15.01 14.39
N SER A 465 22.15 15.79 15.42
CA SER A 465 22.72 15.74 16.77
C SER A 465 21.62 15.33 17.78
N PRO A 466 21.36 14.04 17.93
CA PRO A 466 20.22 13.53 18.67
C PRO A 466 20.32 13.71 20.19
N GLU A 467 21.51 13.91 20.73
CA GLU A 467 21.77 14.22 22.15
C GLU A 467 21.09 15.53 22.59
N VAL A 468 20.76 16.41 21.65
CA VAL A 468 20.05 17.67 21.93
C VAL A 468 18.63 17.42 22.43
N THR A 469 17.97 16.41 21.88
CA THR A 469 16.56 16.07 22.22
C THR A 469 16.44 14.86 23.14
N GLN A 470 17.34 13.88 23.08
CA GLN A 470 17.36 12.65 23.88
C GLN A 470 18.68 12.47 24.66
N PRO A 471 19.03 13.39 25.58
CA PRO A 471 20.34 13.38 26.23
C PRO A 471 20.59 12.14 27.09
N LEU A 472 19.56 11.60 27.74
CA LEU A 472 19.72 10.41 28.58
C LEU A 472 19.93 9.14 27.75
N MET A 473 19.15 8.99 26.69
CA MET A 473 19.26 7.84 25.79
C MET A 473 20.65 7.82 25.12
N TYR A 474 21.11 8.95 24.58
CA TYR A 474 22.39 9.02 23.87
C TYR A 474 23.59 8.94 24.80
N ARG A 475 23.46 9.30 26.09
CA ARG A 475 24.48 9.00 27.10
C ARG A 475 24.61 7.49 27.29
N ARG A 476 23.48 6.77 27.40
CA ARG A 476 23.47 5.30 27.49
C ARG A 476 24.08 4.67 26.23
N ILE A 477 23.70 5.13 25.04
CA ILE A 477 24.23 4.63 23.77
C ILE A 477 25.75 4.84 23.67
N ALA A 478 26.27 5.97 24.15
CA ALA A 478 27.71 6.26 24.13
C ALA A 478 28.50 5.33 25.05
N GLU A 479 27.93 4.91 26.18
CA GLU A 479 28.54 3.99 27.15
C GLU A 479 28.35 2.52 26.73
N HIS A 480 27.38 2.22 25.83
CA HIS A 480 27.05 0.86 25.44
C HIS A 480 28.03 0.33 24.38
N PRO A 481 28.59 -0.89 24.58
CA PRO A 481 29.44 -1.51 23.57
C PRO A 481 28.66 -1.75 22.26
N THR A 482 29.37 -1.93 21.16
CA THR A 482 28.71 -2.26 19.88
C THR A 482 28.21 -3.72 19.89
N VAL A 483 27.27 -4.05 19.01
CA VAL A 483 26.77 -5.42 18.86
C VAL A 483 27.91 -6.39 18.54
N GLU A 484 28.88 -5.95 17.72
CA GLU A 484 30.11 -6.72 17.41
C GLU A 484 30.90 -7.04 18.68
N GLN A 485 31.13 -6.02 19.52
CA GLN A 485 31.89 -6.19 20.75
C GLN A 485 31.19 -7.13 21.73
N VAL A 486 29.87 -6.94 21.95
CA VAL A 486 29.07 -7.80 22.83
C VAL A 486 29.15 -9.26 22.40
N TYR A 487 28.95 -9.50 21.10
CA TYR A 487 28.95 -10.86 20.58
C TYR A 487 30.35 -11.47 20.50
N ARG A 488 31.36 -10.69 20.12
CA ARG A 488 32.80 -11.06 20.15
C ARG A 488 33.22 -11.56 21.53
N ASP A 489 32.95 -10.78 22.57
CA ASP A 489 33.33 -11.11 23.94
C ASP A 489 32.65 -12.40 24.42
N ARG A 490 31.38 -12.61 24.07
CA ARG A 490 30.63 -13.84 24.32
C ARG A 490 31.28 -15.05 23.63
N LEU A 491 31.69 -14.93 22.37
CA LEU A 491 32.33 -16.01 21.61
C LEU A 491 33.74 -16.33 22.11
N ILE A 492 34.50 -15.32 22.54
CA ILE A 492 35.82 -15.52 23.16
C ILE A 492 35.65 -16.26 24.50
N ALA A 493 34.71 -15.81 25.33
CA ALA A 493 34.43 -16.49 26.61
C ALA A 493 33.96 -17.95 26.44
N ALA A 494 33.25 -18.26 25.35
CA ALA A 494 32.84 -19.61 24.95
C ALA A 494 33.95 -20.45 24.28
N GLY A 495 35.11 -19.85 24.00
CA GLY A 495 36.22 -20.51 23.29
C GLY A 495 36.01 -20.75 21.79
N VAL A 496 34.99 -20.11 21.20
CA VAL A 496 34.65 -20.22 19.77
C VAL A 496 35.61 -19.38 18.92
N LEU A 497 36.04 -18.22 19.44
CA LEU A 497 36.97 -17.30 18.80
C LEU A 497 38.14 -17.01 19.75
N THR A 498 39.29 -16.61 19.19
CA THR A 498 40.36 -15.92 19.94
C THR A 498 40.32 -14.43 19.63
N ALA A 499 40.84 -13.59 20.51
CA ALA A 499 40.92 -12.15 20.30
C ALA A 499 41.72 -11.81 19.03
N GLU A 500 42.88 -12.45 18.87
CA GLU A 500 43.75 -12.28 17.70
C GLU A 500 43.08 -12.71 16.39
N GLY A 501 42.28 -13.79 16.43
CA GLY A 501 41.51 -14.27 15.28
C GLY A 501 40.45 -13.26 14.86
N ALA A 502 39.72 -12.71 15.81
CA ALA A 502 38.71 -11.67 15.55
C ALA A 502 39.36 -10.39 14.98
N ASP A 503 40.47 -9.91 15.57
CA ASP A 503 41.21 -8.75 15.07
C ASP A 503 41.70 -8.95 13.64
N ALA A 504 42.26 -10.14 13.33
CA ALA A 504 42.72 -10.47 11.98
C ALA A 504 41.55 -10.45 10.94
N MET A 505 40.35 -10.90 11.31
CA MET A 505 39.17 -10.82 10.43
C MET A 505 38.79 -9.35 10.14
N VAL A 506 38.75 -8.50 11.15
CA VAL A 506 38.48 -7.06 11.03
C VAL A 506 39.50 -6.38 10.12
N GLU A 507 40.81 -6.59 10.36
CA GLU A 507 41.88 -6.00 9.54
C GLU A 507 41.79 -6.45 8.08
N ALA A 508 41.56 -7.74 7.83
CA ALA A 508 41.44 -8.27 6.48
C ALA A 508 40.26 -7.62 5.70
N TYR A 509 39.14 -7.37 6.36
CA TYR A 509 37.98 -6.73 5.73
C TYR A 509 38.22 -5.23 5.48
N ARG A 510 38.82 -4.50 6.43
CA ARG A 510 39.24 -3.10 6.25
C ARG A 510 40.19 -2.94 5.09
N ASP A 511 41.21 -3.81 5.01
CA ASP A 511 42.17 -3.83 3.90
C ASP A 511 41.48 -4.10 2.56
N CYS A 512 40.50 -4.99 2.54
CA CYS A 512 39.69 -5.26 1.33
C CYS A 512 38.96 -3.99 0.88
N MET A 513 38.26 -3.30 1.77
CA MET A 513 37.55 -2.06 1.45
C MET A 513 38.49 -0.93 0.98
N ASP A 514 39.63 -0.75 1.64
CA ASP A 514 40.64 0.24 1.24
C ASP A 514 41.27 -0.08 -0.14
N LYS A 515 41.51 -1.33 -0.44
CA LYS A 515 42.01 -1.78 -1.78
C LYS A 515 40.96 -1.47 -2.86
N VAL A 516 39.71 -1.80 -2.61
CA VAL A 516 38.61 -1.53 -3.55
C VAL A 516 38.46 -0.01 -3.77
N ARG A 517 38.51 0.78 -2.71
CA ARG A 517 38.43 2.25 -2.82
C ARG A 517 39.56 2.89 -3.62
N ARG A 518 40.78 2.39 -3.45
CA ARG A 518 41.97 2.91 -4.14
C ARG A 518 42.12 2.42 -5.58
N ALA A 519 41.34 1.44 -6.02
CA ALA A 519 41.42 0.92 -7.38
C ALA A 519 41.12 2.00 -8.42
N LYS A 520 42.02 2.19 -9.37
CA LYS A 520 41.91 3.24 -10.42
C LYS A 520 40.86 2.90 -11.48
N ASN A 521 40.63 1.61 -11.75
CA ASN A 521 39.67 1.11 -12.74
C ASN A 521 38.50 0.45 -12.02
N ARG A 522 37.61 1.25 -11.42
CA ARG A 522 36.37 0.71 -10.89
C ARG A 522 35.38 0.49 -12.02
N PRO A 523 34.62 -0.61 -12.00
CA PRO A 523 33.53 -0.77 -12.96
C PRO A 523 32.58 0.42 -12.80
N ALA A 524 32.10 0.92 -13.94
CA ALA A 524 30.99 1.87 -13.91
C ALA A 524 29.81 1.22 -13.18
N PRO A 525 29.02 1.98 -12.41
CA PRO A 525 27.83 1.42 -11.80
C PRO A 525 26.97 0.77 -12.87
N ASN A 526 26.42 -0.40 -12.53
CA ASN A 526 25.52 -1.09 -13.43
C ASN A 526 24.37 -0.14 -13.79
N VAL A 527 24.33 0.31 -15.04
CA VAL A 527 23.21 1.12 -15.52
C VAL A 527 21.98 0.24 -15.40
N LEU A 528 21.02 0.68 -14.59
CA LEU A 528 19.75 -0.04 -14.41
C LEU A 528 19.10 -0.23 -15.79
N ASN A 529 19.21 -1.43 -16.34
CA ASN A 529 18.52 -1.77 -17.57
C ASN A 529 17.09 -2.23 -17.19
N SER A 530 16.13 -1.33 -17.38
CA SER A 530 14.72 -1.61 -17.11
C SER A 530 14.10 -2.65 -18.04
N LEU A 531 14.76 -2.88 -19.19
CA LEU A 531 14.25 -3.74 -20.28
C LEU A 531 14.86 -5.15 -20.28
N GLN A 532 15.18 -5.67 -19.11
CA GLN A 532 15.66 -7.05 -18.92
C GLN A 532 14.55 -7.99 -18.45
N GLY A 533 14.74 -9.30 -18.65
CA GLY A 533 13.85 -10.35 -18.19
C GLY A 533 12.43 -10.22 -18.79
N ARG A 534 11.42 -9.99 -17.98
CA ARG A 534 10.02 -9.85 -18.47
C ARG A 534 9.78 -8.61 -19.31
N TRP A 535 10.62 -7.59 -19.16
CA TRP A 535 10.56 -6.35 -19.93
C TRP A 535 11.30 -6.41 -21.27
N GLU A 536 11.93 -7.53 -21.56
CA GLU A 536 12.61 -7.74 -22.85
C GLU A 536 11.61 -7.67 -24.01
N GLY A 537 11.94 -6.85 -25.02
CA GLY A 537 11.08 -6.59 -26.18
C GLY A 537 10.12 -5.41 -26.02
N PHE A 538 10.06 -4.77 -24.84
CA PHE A 538 9.35 -3.51 -24.65
C PHE A 538 10.26 -2.32 -24.94
N LEU A 539 9.63 -1.16 -25.17
CA LEU A 539 10.31 0.10 -25.50
C LEU A 539 10.03 1.14 -24.40
N SER A 540 11.05 1.90 -24.02
CA SER A 540 10.92 3.03 -23.09
C SER A 540 10.43 4.29 -23.76
N GLU A 541 10.65 4.44 -25.07
CA GLU A 541 10.37 5.65 -25.83
C GLU A 541 9.66 5.33 -27.15
N GLY A 542 9.07 6.36 -27.74
CA GLY A 542 8.38 6.30 -29.00
C GLY A 542 6.86 6.24 -28.85
N MET A 543 6.19 6.10 -29.98
CA MET A 543 4.77 5.77 -30.07
C MET A 543 4.63 4.50 -30.88
N ASP A 544 3.95 3.52 -30.31
CA ASP A 544 3.60 2.26 -30.95
C ASP A 544 2.07 2.21 -31.02
N GLU A 545 1.55 2.21 -32.23
CA GLU A 545 0.11 2.18 -32.50
C GLU A 545 -0.26 0.85 -33.17
N PRO A 546 -0.45 -0.21 -32.36
CA PRO A 546 -0.81 -1.52 -32.87
C PRO A 546 -2.20 -1.51 -33.52
N ASP A 547 -2.45 -2.43 -34.42
CA ASP A 547 -3.79 -2.73 -34.88
C ASP A 547 -4.60 -3.32 -33.71
N THR A 548 -5.72 -2.68 -33.42
CA THR A 548 -6.59 -3.04 -32.31
C THR A 548 -7.97 -3.52 -32.76
N GLY A 549 -8.21 -3.57 -34.07
CA GLY A 549 -9.42 -4.11 -34.66
C GLY A 549 -9.59 -5.60 -34.41
N VAL A 550 -10.81 -6.05 -34.28
CA VAL A 550 -11.17 -7.47 -34.12
C VAL A 550 -12.36 -7.79 -35.02
N SER A 551 -12.28 -8.88 -35.78
CA SER A 551 -13.35 -9.21 -36.71
C SER A 551 -14.72 -9.37 -36.01
N ALA A 552 -15.79 -8.94 -36.67
CA ALA A 552 -17.17 -9.03 -36.17
C ALA A 552 -17.54 -10.47 -35.77
N ASP A 553 -17.09 -11.46 -36.55
CA ASP A 553 -17.35 -12.88 -36.26
C ASP A 553 -16.72 -13.31 -34.94
N LEU A 554 -15.45 -12.89 -34.69
CA LEU A 554 -14.75 -13.21 -33.45
C LEU A 554 -15.39 -12.48 -32.27
N LEU A 555 -15.72 -11.20 -32.39
CA LEU A 555 -16.42 -10.44 -31.35
C LEU A 555 -17.76 -11.08 -31.02
N GLY A 556 -18.57 -11.41 -32.04
CA GLY A 556 -19.86 -12.09 -31.87
C GLY A 556 -19.73 -13.46 -31.16
N MET A 557 -18.70 -14.24 -31.54
CA MET A 557 -18.42 -15.53 -30.89
C MET A 557 -18.07 -15.33 -29.40
N LEU A 558 -17.17 -14.38 -29.10
CA LEU A 558 -16.70 -14.10 -27.74
C LEU A 558 -17.84 -13.58 -26.85
N VAL A 559 -18.63 -12.61 -27.32
CA VAL A 559 -19.74 -12.03 -26.56
C VAL A 559 -20.77 -13.12 -26.25
N ARG A 560 -21.15 -13.94 -27.24
CA ARG A 560 -22.10 -15.04 -27.00
C ARG A 560 -21.52 -16.07 -26.02
N LYS A 561 -20.23 -16.35 -26.08
CA LYS A 561 -19.57 -17.28 -25.15
C LYS A 561 -19.55 -16.74 -23.72
N VAL A 562 -19.30 -15.46 -23.54
CA VAL A 562 -19.27 -14.80 -22.21
C VAL A 562 -20.67 -14.65 -21.62
N HIS A 563 -21.68 -14.28 -22.44
CA HIS A 563 -23.00 -13.92 -21.94
C HIS A 563 -24.04 -15.10 -21.97
N ARG A 564 -23.65 -16.28 -22.46
CA ARG A 564 -24.44 -17.50 -22.32
C ARG A 564 -23.96 -18.32 -21.13
N LEU A 565 -24.75 -18.36 -20.09
CA LEU A 565 -24.44 -19.10 -18.87
C LEU A 565 -25.00 -20.54 -18.93
N PRO A 566 -24.51 -21.45 -18.07
CA PRO A 566 -25.11 -22.79 -17.91
C PRO A 566 -26.61 -22.71 -17.63
N ALA A 567 -27.38 -23.65 -18.15
CA ALA A 567 -28.86 -23.64 -18.05
C ALA A 567 -29.34 -23.69 -16.60
N GLU A 568 -28.54 -24.25 -15.71
CA GLU A 568 -28.85 -24.34 -14.27
C GLU A 568 -28.54 -23.05 -13.50
N PHE A 569 -27.86 -22.06 -14.11
CA PHE A 569 -27.49 -20.81 -13.45
C PHE A 569 -28.62 -19.77 -13.60
N SER A 570 -29.27 -19.42 -12.50
CA SER A 570 -30.37 -18.47 -12.46
C SER A 570 -29.91 -17.05 -12.26
N LEU A 571 -29.86 -16.24 -13.32
CA LEU A 571 -29.53 -14.82 -13.24
C LEU A 571 -30.66 -13.98 -12.62
N HIS A 572 -30.30 -12.86 -12.03
CA HIS A 572 -31.25 -11.81 -11.69
C HIS A 572 -31.85 -11.22 -13.00
N PRO A 573 -33.17 -11.03 -13.12
CA PRO A 573 -33.82 -10.61 -14.38
C PRO A 573 -33.29 -9.32 -15.00
N ARG A 574 -32.78 -8.38 -14.18
CA ARG A 574 -32.15 -7.16 -14.68
C ARG A 574 -30.80 -7.41 -15.35
N VAL A 575 -30.02 -8.37 -14.85
CA VAL A 575 -28.72 -8.74 -15.41
C VAL A 575 -28.91 -9.58 -16.66
N GLU A 576 -29.89 -10.48 -16.64
CA GLU A 576 -30.28 -11.30 -17.80
C GLU A 576 -30.61 -10.42 -19.00
N LYS A 577 -31.47 -9.39 -18.83
CA LYS A 577 -31.79 -8.42 -19.90
C LYS A 577 -30.55 -7.70 -20.45
N ILE A 578 -29.58 -7.35 -19.58
CA ILE A 578 -28.31 -6.72 -20.03
C ILE A 578 -27.52 -7.71 -20.89
N TYR A 579 -27.46 -8.97 -20.49
CA TYR A 579 -26.74 -10.02 -21.20
C TYR A 579 -27.38 -10.34 -22.56
N GLU A 580 -28.70 -10.41 -22.60
CA GLU A 580 -29.48 -10.57 -23.85
C GLU A 580 -29.24 -9.37 -24.80
N ALA A 581 -29.30 -8.13 -24.27
CA ALA A 581 -29.05 -6.94 -25.06
C ALA A 581 -27.64 -6.94 -25.69
N ARG A 582 -26.61 -7.35 -24.93
CA ARG A 582 -25.25 -7.45 -25.46
C ARG A 582 -25.10 -8.49 -26.58
N ILE A 583 -25.81 -9.59 -26.49
CA ILE A 583 -25.86 -10.55 -27.59
C ILE A 583 -26.55 -9.91 -28.80
N GLY A 584 -27.68 -9.19 -28.58
CA GLY A 584 -28.41 -8.49 -29.66
C GLY A 584 -27.57 -7.39 -30.35
N MET A 585 -26.69 -6.71 -29.62
CA MET A 585 -25.75 -5.75 -30.20
C MET A 585 -24.83 -6.41 -31.22
N MET A 586 -24.41 -7.64 -31.01
CA MET A 586 -23.61 -8.42 -31.98
C MET A 586 -24.41 -8.91 -33.18
N ASP A 587 -25.72 -8.96 -33.07
CA ASP A 587 -26.64 -9.30 -34.18
C ASP A 587 -27.05 -8.04 -34.97
N GLY A 588 -26.54 -6.87 -34.61
CA GLY A 588 -26.82 -5.59 -35.26
C GLY A 588 -28.22 -5.02 -34.92
N LEU A 589 -28.87 -5.51 -33.87
CA LEU A 589 -30.18 -5.04 -33.46
C LEU A 589 -30.16 -3.68 -32.76
N GLU A 590 -29.03 -3.41 -32.08
CA GLU A 590 -28.78 -2.16 -31.38
C GLU A 590 -27.30 -1.76 -31.51
N ALA A 591 -26.97 -0.46 -31.33
CA ALA A 591 -25.60 0.00 -31.23
C ALA A 591 -24.94 -0.52 -29.95
N VAL A 592 -23.60 -0.68 -29.99
CA VAL A 592 -22.83 -1.24 -28.91
C VAL A 592 -22.68 -0.21 -27.78
N ASP A 593 -23.07 -0.61 -26.57
CA ASP A 593 -22.92 0.20 -25.35
C ASP A 593 -21.53 0.07 -24.73
N TRP A 594 -21.27 0.89 -23.71
CA TRP A 594 -20.00 0.93 -22.99
C TRP A 594 -19.66 -0.39 -22.28
N GLY A 595 -20.63 -1.02 -21.64
CA GLY A 595 -20.41 -2.28 -20.91
C GLY A 595 -20.15 -3.46 -21.83
N CYS A 596 -20.76 -3.48 -23.01
CA CYS A 596 -20.47 -4.45 -24.06
C CYS A 596 -19.07 -4.23 -24.64
N ALA A 597 -18.72 -2.98 -24.99
CA ALA A 597 -17.41 -2.63 -25.52
C ALA A 597 -16.27 -2.99 -24.55
N GLU A 598 -16.46 -2.74 -23.27
CA GLU A 598 -15.54 -3.14 -22.20
C GLU A 598 -15.37 -4.66 -22.17
N SER A 599 -16.50 -5.40 -22.17
CA SER A 599 -16.49 -6.86 -22.17
C SER A 599 -15.80 -7.44 -23.39
N MET A 600 -16.02 -6.86 -24.58
CA MET A 600 -15.37 -7.25 -25.82
C MET A 600 -13.85 -7.02 -25.78
N ALA A 601 -13.40 -5.89 -25.25
CA ALA A 601 -11.99 -5.60 -25.08
C ALA A 601 -11.29 -6.66 -24.21
N TYR A 602 -11.85 -6.95 -23.06
CA TYR A 602 -11.29 -7.96 -22.17
C TYR A 602 -11.36 -9.37 -22.77
N ALA A 603 -12.49 -9.75 -23.33
CA ALA A 603 -12.67 -11.08 -23.92
C ALA A 603 -11.68 -11.33 -25.06
N SER A 604 -11.49 -10.35 -25.96
CA SER A 604 -10.55 -10.47 -27.08
C SER A 604 -9.10 -10.55 -26.60
N LEU A 605 -8.69 -9.73 -25.64
CA LEU A 605 -7.34 -9.75 -25.07
C LEU A 605 -7.03 -11.08 -24.36
N VAL A 606 -7.98 -11.59 -23.56
CA VAL A 606 -7.82 -12.87 -22.88
C VAL A 606 -7.79 -14.03 -23.88
N TYR A 607 -8.63 -14.02 -24.90
CA TYR A 607 -8.64 -15.02 -25.96
C TYR A 607 -7.30 -15.06 -26.74
N GLU A 608 -6.68 -13.91 -26.96
CA GLU A 608 -5.36 -13.75 -27.60
C GLU A 608 -4.19 -14.11 -26.68
N GLY A 609 -4.45 -14.54 -25.44
CA GLY A 609 -3.43 -14.98 -24.47
C GLY A 609 -2.95 -13.88 -23.50
N GLY A 610 -3.59 -12.72 -23.48
CA GLY A 610 -3.32 -11.63 -22.55
C GLY A 610 -3.84 -11.91 -21.14
N TRP A 611 -3.27 -11.24 -20.16
CA TRP A 611 -3.79 -11.19 -18.79
C TRP A 611 -4.52 -9.89 -18.59
N VAL A 612 -5.69 -9.95 -17.95
CA VAL A 612 -6.46 -8.79 -17.54
C VAL A 612 -6.74 -8.89 -16.05
N ARG A 613 -6.32 -7.88 -15.30
CA ARG A 613 -6.60 -7.76 -13.87
C ARG A 613 -7.26 -6.41 -13.60
N ILE A 614 -8.44 -6.47 -12.97
CA ILE A 614 -9.18 -5.29 -12.53
C ILE A 614 -9.39 -5.39 -11.03
N SER A 615 -9.08 -4.34 -10.31
CA SER A 615 -9.39 -4.21 -8.88
C SER A 615 -9.89 -2.81 -8.56
N GLY A 616 -10.72 -2.73 -7.55
CA GLY A 616 -11.33 -1.50 -7.06
C GLY A 616 -12.63 -1.82 -6.33
N GLU A 617 -13.21 -0.82 -5.71
CA GLU A 617 -14.49 -0.96 -5.02
C GLU A 617 -15.60 -1.23 -6.03
N ASP A 618 -16.40 -2.25 -5.77
CA ASP A 618 -17.53 -2.68 -6.64
C ASP A 618 -17.13 -3.05 -8.08
N SER A 619 -15.87 -3.33 -8.37
CA SER A 619 -15.40 -3.59 -9.75
C SER A 619 -16.03 -4.82 -10.40
N GLY A 620 -16.46 -5.81 -9.63
CA GLY A 620 -17.12 -7.01 -10.15
C GLY A 620 -18.46 -6.71 -10.82
N ARG A 621 -19.24 -5.80 -10.26
CA ARG A 621 -20.51 -5.32 -10.81
C ARG A 621 -20.33 -4.08 -11.69
N GLY A 622 -19.36 -3.24 -11.34
CA GLY A 622 -19.22 -1.85 -11.75
C GLY A 622 -20.10 -0.94 -10.88
N THR A 623 -19.50 0.14 -10.33
CA THR A 623 -20.19 1.11 -9.45
C THR A 623 -21.50 1.61 -10.06
N PHE A 624 -21.54 1.81 -11.37
CA PHE A 624 -22.70 2.35 -12.09
C PHE A 624 -23.61 1.26 -12.68
N PHE A 625 -23.52 0.01 -12.21
CA PHE A 625 -24.36 -1.10 -12.67
C PHE A 625 -24.21 -1.35 -14.19
N HIS A 626 -23.00 -1.35 -14.69
CA HIS A 626 -22.73 -1.43 -16.14
C HIS A 626 -21.91 -2.67 -16.54
N ARG A 627 -21.03 -3.19 -15.66
CA ARG A 627 -20.06 -4.24 -16.01
C ARG A 627 -20.62 -5.65 -15.88
N HIS A 628 -21.01 -6.05 -14.69
CA HIS A 628 -21.45 -7.41 -14.36
C HIS A 628 -20.44 -8.49 -14.79
N ALA A 629 -19.15 -8.29 -14.49
CA ALA A 629 -18.11 -9.28 -14.73
C ALA A 629 -18.13 -10.42 -13.70
N VAL A 630 -18.76 -10.20 -12.54
CA VAL A 630 -19.13 -11.22 -11.56
C VAL A 630 -20.65 -11.29 -11.50
N VAL A 631 -21.21 -12.49 -11.68
CA VAL A 631 -22.65 -12.75 -11.59
C VAL A 631 -22.95 -13.76 -10.50
N TYR A 632 -24.14 -13.69 -9.96
CA TYR A 632 -24.58 -14.52 -8.83
C TYR A 632 -25.83 -15.32 -9.21
N ASP A 633 -25.77 -16.60 -8.94
CA ASP A 633 -26.94 -17.50 -9.05
C ASP A 633 -27.97 -17.15 -7.97
N GLN A 634 -29.18 -16.82 -8.39
CA GLN A 634 -30.22 -16.32 -7.50
C GLN A 634 -30.82 -17.43 -6.62
N GLN A 635 -30.56 -18.71 -6.93
CA GLN A 635 -31.03 -19.85 -6.15
C GLN A 635 -30.02 -20.28 -5.10
N THR A 636 -28.74 -20.30 -5.47
CA THR A 636 -27.67 -20.88 -4.64
C THR A 636 -26.72 -19.84 -4.03
N GLY A 637 -26.76 -18.58 -4.49
CA GLY A 637 -25.80 -17.53 -4.11
C GLY A 637 -24.39 -17.73 -4.67
N LYS A 638 -24.14 -18.76 -5.46
CA LYS A 638 -22.80 -19.00 -6.04
C LYS A 638 -22.46 -17.94 -7.07
N SER A 639 -21.22 -17.46 -7.02
CA SER A 639 -20.71 -16.51 -8.00
C SER A 639 -20.01 -17.20 -9.17
N MET A 640 -20.06 -16.55 -10.34
CA MET A 640 -19.34 -16.94 -11.54
C MET A 640 -18.70 -15.71 -12.19
N ILE A 641 -17.54 -15.91 -12.82
CA ILE A 641 -16.86 -14.91 -13.65
C ILE A 641 -16.95 -15.37 -15.11
N PRO A 642 -17.94 -14.93 -15.90
CA PRO A 642 -18.20 -15.46 -17.23
C PRO A 642 -17.05 -15.25 -18.22
N LEU A 643 -16.27 -14.16 -18.09
CA LEU A 643 -15.10 -13.89 -18.91
C LEU A 643 -14.01 -14.98 -18.84
N ARG A 644 -13.99 -15.79 -17.79
CA ARG A 644 -13.07 -16.96 -17.70
C ARG A 644 -13.42 -18.06 -18.70
N GLN A 645 -14.59 -18.05 -19.28
CA GLN A 645 -14.96 -19.02 -20.31
C GLN A 645 -14.16 -18.86 -21.60
N VAL A 646 -13.58 -17.67 -21.84
CA VAL A 646 -12.76 -17.40 -23.01
C VAL A 646 -11.26 -17.59 -22.77
N GLU A 647 -10.85 -17.92 -21.54
CA GLU A 647 -9.46 -18.23 -21.23
C GLU A 647 -8.95 -19.39 -22.09
N ASN A 648 -7.77 -19.24 -22.66
CA ASN A 648 -7.14 -20.20 -23.53
C ASN A 648 -5.98 -20.89 -22.82
N GLY A 649 -6.28 -21.96 -22.10
CA GLY A 649 -5.30 -22.75 -21.37
C GLY A 649 -4.75 -22.05 -20.12
N THR A 650 -3.45 -22.27 -19.82
CA THR A 650 -2.78 -21.74 -18.62
C THR A 650 -2.14 -20.37 -18.83
N LEU A 651 -2.21 -19.81 -20.03
CA LEU A 651 -1.45 -18.62 -20.42
C LEU A 651 -2.26 -17.33 -20.34
N SER A 652 -3.59 -17.40 -20.32
CA SER A 652 -4.45 -16.23 -20.25
C SER A 652 -5.32 -16.27 -19.00
N HIS A 653 -5.52 -15.12 -18.36
CA HIS A 653 -6.31 -15.02 -17.14
C HIS A 653 -7.15 -13.75 -17.12
N PHE A 654 -8.40 -13.89 -16.71
CA PHE A 654 -9.23 -12.75 -16.30
C PHE A 654 -9.43 -12.75 -14.79
N ILE A 655 -8.98 -11.68 -14.15
CA ILE A 655 -9.05 -11.49 -12.71
C ILE A 655 -9.82 -10.21 -12.43
N VAL A 656 -10.92 -10.30 -11.72
CA VAL A 656 -11.66 -9.14 -11.23
C VAL A 656 -11.83 -9.29 -9.73
N VAL A 657 -11.59 -8.22 -9.00
CA VAL A 657 -11.57 -8.20 -7.53
C VAL A 657 -12.26 -6.94 -7.02
N ASP A 658 -13.32 -7.14 -6.24
CA ASP A 658 -13.82 -6.08 -5.38
C ASP A 658 -12.82 -5.88 -4.25
N SER A 659 -12.22 -4.69 -4.17
CA SER A 659 -11.26 -4.35 -3.12
C SER A 659 -11.99 -4.02 -1.81
N MET A 660 -11.23 -4.00 -0.73
CA MET A 660 -11.68 -3.30 0.48
C MET A 660 -11.76 -1.79 0.21
N LEU A 661 -12.42 -1.05 1.10
CA LEU A 661 -12.52 0.41 1.04
C LEU A 661 -11.18 1.07 1.39
N SER A 662 -10.27 1.06 0.42
CA SER A 662 -8.94 1.66 0.51
C SER A 662 -8.44 1.97 -0.89
N GLU A 663 -7.96 3.15 -1.11
CA GLU A 663 -7.35 3.58 -2.37
C GLU A 663 -5.82 3.43 -2.32
N MET A 664 -5.19 3.84 -1.22
CA MET A 664 -3.73 3.96 -1.15
C MET A 664 -3.04 2.60 -1.26
N ALA A 665 -3.40 1.62 -0.41
CA ALA A 665 -2.77 0.31 -0.44
C ALA A 665 -3.16 -0.47 -1.70
N VAL A 666 -4.38 -0.34 -2.18
CA VAL A 666 -4.86 -1.06 -3.38
C VAL A 666 -4.16 -0.52 -4.62
N LEU A 667 -4.06 0.82 -4.80
CA LEU A 667 -3.34 1.40 -5.94
C LEU A 667 -1.84 1.07 -5.89
N GLY A 668 -1.23 1.13 -4.70
CA GLY A 668 0.17 0.73 -4.52
C GLY A 668 0.42 -0.74 -4.89
N TYR A 669 -0.50 -1.61 -4.52
CA TYR A 669 -0.47 -3.03 -4.89
C TYR A 669 -0.56 -3.23 -6.41
N GLU A 670 -1.51 -2.60 -7.06
CA GLU A 670 -1.69 -2.73 -8.52
C GLU A 670 -0.52 -2.10 -9.29
N TYR A 671 0.09 -1.02 -8.79
CA TYR A 671 1.34 -0.52 -9.34
C TYR A 671 2.45 -1.58 -9.26
N GLY A 672 2.65 -2.17 -8.08
CA GLY A 672 3.64 -3.24 -7.89
C GLY A 672 3.40 -4.46 -8.78
N TYR A 673 2.13 -4.83 -8.99
CA TYR A 673 1.73 -5.89 -9.91
C TYR A 673 2.11 -5.54 -11.36
N SER A 674 1.77 -4.34 -11.83
CA SER A 674 2.01 -3.88 -13.21
C SER A 674 3.49 -3.78 -13.56
N VAL A 675 4.33 -3.34 -12.61
CA VAL A 675 5.79 -3.28 -12.78
C VAL A 675 6.41 -4.69 -12.88
N ALA A 676 5.86 -5.65 -12.15
CA ALA A 676 6.37 -7.03 -12.15
C ALA A 676 5.88 -7.85 -13.36
N GLU A 677 4.70 -7.53 -13.93
CA GLU A 677 4.14 -8.24 -15.08
C GLU A 677 3.68 -7.29 -16.20
N PRO A 678 4.57 -6.88 -17.12
CA PRO A 678 4.25 -5.95 -18.21
C PRO A 678 3.31 -6.52 -19.26
N ARG A 679 3.06 -7.82 -19.27
CA ARG A 679 2.15 -8.51 -20.22
C ARG A 679 0.73 -8.64 -19.68
N ALA A 680 0.43 -7.94 -18.60
CA ALA A 680 -0.90 -7.84 -18.05
C ALA A 680 -1.48 -6.43 -18.25
N LEU A 681 -2.75 -6.35 -18.64
CA LEU A 681 -3.56 -5.14 -18.50
C LEU A 681 -4.01 -5.07 -17.03
N VAL A 682 -3.38 -4.20 -16.27
CA VAL A 682 -3.69 -4.00 -14.85
C VAL A 682 -4.47 -2.71 -14.72
N ILE A 683 -5.67 -2.80 -14.14
CA ILE A 683 -6.60 -1.68 -14.00
C ILE A 683 -6.92 -1.51 -12.51
N TRP A 684 -6.67 -0.35 -11.96
CA TRP A 684 -7.25 0.11 -10.72
C TRP A 684 -8.43 1.03 -11.04
N GLU A 685 -9.62 0.68 -10.56
CA GLU A 685 -10.85 1.44 -10.75
C GLU A 685 -11.21 2.14 -9.44
N ALA A 686 -11.18 3.47 -9.44
CA ALA A 686 -11.73 4.25 -8.34
C ALA A 686 -13.26 4.15 -8.35
N GLN A 687 -13.91 4.13 -7.19
CA GLN A 687 -15.37 4.16 -7.12
C GLN A 687 -15.92 5.47 -7.73
N TYR A 688 -15.29 6.59 -7.40
CA TYR A 688 -15.35 7.87 -8.10
C TYR A 688 -13.93 8.40 -8.27
N GLY A 689 -13.64 9.06 -9.36
CA GLY A 689 -12.31 9.65 -9.60
C GLY A 689 -11.89 10.67 -8.55
N ASP A 690 -12.88 11.30 -7.90
CA ASP A 690 -12.70 12.22 -6.77
C ASP A 690 -11.88 11.60 -5.63
N PHE A 691 -12.02 10.30 -5.38
CA PHE A 691 -11.39 9.59 -4.26
C PHE A 691 -9.93 9.20 -4.52
N ALA A 692 -9.46 9.30 -5.76
CA ALA A 692 -8.07 8.99 -6.10
C ALA A 692 -7.04 9.83 -5.30
N ASN A 693 -7.43 10.97 -4.74
CA ASN A 693 -6.57 11.85 -3.95
C ASN A 693 -6.09 11.20 -2.64
N VAL A 694 -6.79 10.19 -2.10
CA VAL A 694 -6.33 9.42 -0.94
C VAL A 694 -5.05 8.64 -1.25
N ALA A 695 -4.88 8.24 -2.52
CA ALA A 695 -3.69 7.55 -3.01
C ALA A 695 -2.66 8.49 -3.69
N GLN A 696 -2.71 9.80 -3.44
CA GLN A 696 -1.87 10.78 -4.14
C GLN A 696 -0.37 10.47 -4.04
N VAL A 697 0.08 9.95 -2.91
CA VAL A 697 1.49 9.57 -2.73
C VAL A 697 1.95 8.48 -3.71
N VAL A 698 1.09 7.53 -4.05
CA VAL A 698 1.38 6.49 -5.06
C VAL A 698 1.43 7.13 -6.45
N ILE A 699 0.50 8.04 -6.74
CA ILE A 699 0.46 8.78 -8.01
C ILE A 699 1.75 9.57 -8.21
N ASP A 700 2.14 10.38 -7.23
CA ASP A 700 3.29 11.28 -7.33
C ASP A 700 4.63 10.52 -7.33
N GLN A 701 4.80 9.58 -6.39
CA GLN A 701 6.10 8.98 -6.14
C GLN A 701 6.42 7.79 -7.04
N PHE A 702 5.42 7.04 -7.50
CA PHE A 702 5.61 5.84 -8.30
C PHE A 702 5.09 6.00 -9.72
N ILE A 703 3.82 6.37 -9.91
CA ILE A 703 3.19 6.38 -11.24
C ILE A 703 3.78 7.51 -12.11
N ALA A 704 3.82 8.73 -11.59
CA ALA A 704 4.31 9.89 -12.34
C ALA A 704 5.83 9.94 -12.47
N ALA A 705 6.56 9.56 -11.42
CA ALA A 705 8.00 9.81 -11.31
C ALA A 705 8.87 8.54 -11.38
N GLY A 706 8.29 7.34 -11.33
CA GLY A 706 9.04 6.09 -11.21
C GLY A 706 9.96 5.81 -12.40
N GLU A 707 9.56 6.21 -13.60
CA GLU A 707 10.40 6.08 -14.79
C GLU A 707 11.59 7.04 -14.75
N SER A 708 11.36 8.30 -14.46
CA SER A 708 12.42 9.33 -14.44
C SER A 708 13.43 9.07 -13.31
N LYS A 709 12.97 8.69 -12.13
CA LYS A 709 13.82 8.40 -10.96
C LYS A 709 14.55 7.06 -11.05
N TRP A 710 13.85 6.01 -11.45
CA TRP A 710 14.28 4.62 -11.25
C TRP A 710 14.29 3.79 -12.52
N LYS A 711 13.96 4.37 -13.66
CA LYS A 711 13.79 3.64 -14.93
C LYS A 711 12.76 2.51 -14.83
N ARG A 712 11.73 2.67 -13.98
CA ARG A 712 10.67 1.68 -13.81
C ARG A 712 9.45 2.04 -14.62
N LEU A 713 9.18 1.23 -15.63
CA LEU A 713 8.02 1.36 -16.49
C LEU A 713 6.81 0.67 -15.85
N SER A 714 5.62 1.17 -16.19
CA SER A 714 4.35 0.60 -15.75
C SER A 714 3.31 0.75 -16.86
N GLY A 715 2.49 -0.27 -17.07
CA GLY A 715 1.32 -0.24 -17.94
C GLY A 715 0.01 -0.10 -17.16
N LEU A 716 0.06 0.34 -15.91
CA LEU A 716 -1.12 0.49 -15.05
C LEU A 716 -2.13 1.46 -15.63
N VAL A 717 -3.40 1.09 -15.56
CA VAL A 717 -4.54 1.96 -15.89
C VAL A 717 -5.19 2.44 -14.61
N LEU A 718 -5.35 3.75 -14.47
CA LEU A 718 -6.23 4.36 -13.49
C LEU A 718 -7.55 4.66 -14.19
N TRP A 719 -8.61 3.94 -13.80
CA TRP A 719 -9.97 4.17 -14.27
C TRP A 719 -10.68 5.11 -13.30
N LEU A 720 -10.91 6.34 -13.73
CA LEU A 720 -11.37 7.43 -12.87
C LEU A 720 -12.73 7.96 -13.35
N PRO A 721 -13.86 7.54 -12.76
CA PRO A 721 -15.15 8.11 -13.09
C PRO A 721 -15.15 9.62 -12.91
N HIS A 722 -15.51 10.34 -14.00
CA HIS A 722 -15.47 11.79 -14.10
C HIS A 722 -16.66 12.31 -14.92
N GLY A 723 -17.19 13.47 -14.56
CA GLY A 723 -18.26 14.14 -15.26
C GLY A 723 -19.15 14.95 -14.32
N TYR A 724 -19.55 16.12 -14.77
CA TYR A 724 -20.38 17.06 -14.02
C TYR A 724 -21.87 16.80 -14.30
N GLU A 725 -22.54 16.16 -13.34
CA GLU A 725 -23.89 15.61 -13.52
C GLU A 725 -24.85 16.03 -12.39
N GLY A 726 -24.50 17.08 -11.64
CA GLY A 726 -25.31 17.57 -10.54
C GLY A 726 -25.28 16.72 -9.27
N GLN A 727 -24.23 15.88 -9.12
CA GLN A 727 -24.03 14.96 -7.99
C GLN A 727 -23.20 15.54 -6.84
N GLY A 728 -22.91 16.86 -6.89
CA GLY A 728 -22.16 17.54 -5.85
C GLY A 728 -20.65 17.52 -6.05
N ALA A 729 -19.93 18.06 -5.07
CA ALA A 729 -18.50 18.36 -5.17
C ALA A 729 -17.60 17.14 -5.18
N GLU A 730 -18.05 16.02 -4.59
CA GLU A 730 -17.20 14.84 -4.35
C GLU A 730 -17.54 13.65 -5.27
N HIS A 731 -18.38 13.87 -6.30
CA HIS A 731 -18.82 12.85 -7.24
C HIS A 731 -18.80 13.37 -8.70
N SER A 732 -17.97 14.38 -8.96
CA SER A 732 -17.92 15.06 -10.25
C SER A 732 -16.56 15.06 -10.90
N SER A 733 -15.46 15.25 -10.15
CA SER A 733 -14.15 15.51 -10.71
C SER A 733 -13.07 14.55 -10.22
N ALA A 734 -12.48 13.82 -11.17
CA ALA A 734 -11.22 13.10 -10.95
C ALA A 734 -9.99 14.03 -10.84
N ARG A 735 -10.20 15.35 -10.87
CA ARG A 735 -9.10 16.33 -10.80
C ARG A 735 -8.06 16.16 -11.89
N MET A 736 -8.49 16.12 -13.16
CA MET A 736 -7.58 15.89 -14.30
C MET A 736 -6.46 16.92 -14.39
N GLU A 737 -6.66 18.14 -13.93
CA GLU A 737 -5.64 19.20 -13.83
C GLU A 737 -4.41 18.78 -13.04
N ARG A 738 -4.56 17.97 -12.00
CA ARG A 738 -3.45 17.46 -11.18
C ARG A 738 -2.59 16.49 -11.97
N TYR A 739 -3.21 15.60 -12.75
CA TYR A 739 -2.49 14.68 -13.62
C TYR A 739 -1.79 15.40 -14.75
N LEU A 740 -2.45 16.38 -15.39
CA LEU A 740 -1.85 17.18 -16.44
C LEU A 740 -0.66 18.00 -15.95
N GLN A 741 -0.70 18.47 -14.70
CA GLN A 741 0.42 19.16 -14.05
C GLN A 741 1.62 18.23 -13.82
N LEU A 742 1.39 16.94 -13.52
CA LEU A 742 2.44 15.91 -13.34
C LEU A 742 3.02 15.40 -14.68
N CYS A 743 2.43 15.76 -15.80
CA CYS A 743 2.85 15.29 -17.12
C CYS A 743 4.14 15.96 -17.60
N ALA A 744 5.17 15.17 -17.81
CA ALA A 744 6.44 15.58 -18.40
C ALA A 744 7.15 14.36 -19.02
N GLU A 745 8.06 14.55 -19.97
CA GLU A 745 8.94 13.50 -20.50
C GLU A 745 8.17 12.27 -21.07
N ASN A 746 6.91 12.44 -21.48
CA ASN A 746 5.99 11.36 -21.89
C ASN A 746 5.83 10.26 -20.80
N ASN A 747 5.84 10.63 -19.52
CA ASN A 747 5.80 9.73 -18.37
C ASN A 747 4.49 8.97 -18.22
N MET A 748 3.37 9.49 -18.74
CA MET A 748 2.04 8.85 -18.67
C MET A 748 1.17 9.26 -19.87
N GLN A 749 -0.04 8.74 -19.94
CA GLN A 749 -1.07 9.17 -20.87
C GLN A 749 -2.29 9.68 -20.09
N VAL A 750 -2.88 10.80 -20.47
CA VAL A 750 -4.14 11.31 -19.92
C VAL A 750 -5.18 11.31 -21.03
N VAL A 751 -6.25 10.54 -20.85
CA VAL A 751 -7.23 10.24 -21.89
C VAL A 751 -8.64 10.35 -21.33
N TYR A 752 -9.57 10.88 -22.14
CA TYR A 752 -11.00 10.88 -21.84
C TYR A 752 -11.77 10.35 -23.07
N PRO A 753 -11.97 9.02 -23.17
CA PRO A 753 -12.70 8.44 -24.31
C PRO A 753 -14.15 8.86 -24.29
N SER A 754 -14.68 9.25 -25.44
CA SER A 754 -16.05 9.73 -25.54
C SER A 754 -17.01 8.77 -26.24
N THR A 755 -16.51 7.60 -26.73
CA THR A 755 -17.35 6.54 -27.32
C THR A 755 -16.92 5.15 -26.86
N PRO A 756 -17.83 4.15 -26.89
CA PRO A 756 -17.50 2.75 -26.60
C PRO A 756 -16.37 2.17 -27.47
N ALA A 757 -16.32 2.52 -28.76
CA ALA A 757 -15.25 2.07 -29.64
C ALA A 757 -13.88 2.65 -29.21
N GLN A 758 -13.83 3.92 -28.81
CA GLN A 758 -12.59 4.52 -28.28
C GLN A 758 -12.12 3.80 -27.02
N LEU A 759 -13.00 3.44 -26.10
CA LEU A 759 -12.66 2.64 -24.91
C LEU A 759 -12.09 1.27 -25.29
N PHE A 760 -12.74 0.56 -26.20
CA PHE A 760 -12.31 -0.75 -26.69
C PHE A 760 -10.89 -0.69 -27.26
N HIS A 761 -10.66 0.21 -28.18
CA HIS A 761 -9.34 0.38 -28.82
C HIS A 761 -8.28 0.85 -27.83
N LEU A 762 -8.63 1.70 -26.87
CA LEU A 762 -7.71 2.21 -25.84
C LEU A 762 -7.20 1.05 -24.95
N PHE A 763 -8.06 0.16 -24.49
CA PHE A 763 -7.65 -0.96 -23.66
C PHE A 763 -6.83 -2.00 -24.42
N ARG A 764 -7.23 -2.30 -25.65
CA ARG A 764 -6.43 -3.19 -26.50
C ARG A 764 -5.06 -2.58 -26.81
N ARG A 765 -5.02 -1.31 -27.17
CA ARG A 765 -3.78 -0.58 -27.38
C ARG A 765 -2.87 -0.61 -26.14
N GLN A 766 -3.43 -0.41 -24.95
CA GLN A 766 -2.67 -0.40 -23.69
C GLN A 766 -1.94 -1.73 -23.44
N LEU A 767 -2.52 -2.88 -23.80
CA LEU A 767 -1.87 -4.17 -23.65
C LEU A 767 -1.00 -4.56 -24.87
N LEU A 768 -1.40 -4.23 -26.07
CA LEU A 768 -0.73 -4.69 -27.30
C LEU A 768 0.49 -3.83 -27.67
N SER A 769 0.50 -2.56 -27.31
CA SER A 769 1.64 -1.66 -27.57
C SER A 769 2.91 -2.16 -26.88
N LYS A 770 4.05 -1.99 -27.53
CA LYS A 770 5.37 -2.24 -26.95
C LYS A 770 5.85 -1.13 -26.02
N VAL A 771 5.26 0.05 -26.12
CA VAL A 771 5.54 1.18 -25.23
C VAL A 771 4.60 1.13 -24.04
N ARG A 772 5.14 0.93 -22.85
CA ARG A 772 4.37 0.85 -21.60
C ARG A 772 4.45 2.15 -20.84
N LYS A 773 3.33 2.86 -20.75
CA LYS A 773 3.18 4.07 -19.92
C LYS A 773 1.89 3.95 -19.09
N PRO A 774 1.85 4.48 -17.87
CA PRO A 774 0.60 4.58 -17.13
C PRO A 774 -0.47 5.31 -17.93
N LEU A 775 -1.69 4.79 -17.87
CA LEU A 775 -2.87 5.38 -18.51
C LEU A 775 -3.80 5.94 -17.44
N ILE A 776 -3.96 7.24 -17.43
CA ILE A 776 -4.92 7.97 -16.60
C ILE A 776 -6.17 8.18 -17.45
N MET A 777 -7.21 7.41 -17.22
CA MET A 777 -8.42 7.44 -18.00
C MET A 777 -9.57 8.08 -17.21
N MET A 778 -10.03 9.23 -17.71
CA MET A 778 -11.30 9.81 -17.28
C MET A 778 -12.43 8.94 -17.84
N ALA A 779 -13.24 8.38 -16.96
CA ALA A 779 -14.23 7.38 -17.34
C ALA A 779 -15.66 7.95 -17.28
N PRO A 780 -16.55 7.52 -18.19
CA PRO A 780 -17.93 8.01 -18.22
C PRO A 780 -18.75 7.51 -17.03
N LYS A 781 -19.73 8.32 -16.63
CA LYS A 781 -20.80 7.97 -15.70
C LYS A 781 -22.17 7.95 -16.40
N SER A 782 -22.77 9.12 -16.66
CA SER A 782 -24.07 9.20 -17.37
C SER A 782 -23.98 8.75 -18.82
N MET A 783 -22.84 8.96 -19.50
CA MET A 783 -22.63 8.51 -20.88
C MET A 783 -22.78 6.99 -21.01
N LEU A 784 -22.58 6.21 -19.95
CA LEU A 784 -22.79 4.75 -19.95
C LEU A 784 -24.20 4.35 -20.44
N ARG A 785 -25.17 5.26 -20.35
CA ARG A 785 -26.60 5.05 -20.75
C ARG A 785 -27.05 5.99 -21.87
N GLN A 786 -26.18 6.86 -22.34
CA GLN A 786 -26.52 7.86 -23.35
C GLN A 786 -26.37 7.27 -24.75
N LYS A 787 -27.49 6.93 -25.38
CA LYS A 787 -27.52 6.27 -26.70
C LYS A 787 -26.77 7.02 -27.81
N LEU A 788 -26.68 8.37 -27.73
CA LEU A 788 -25.91 9.16 -28.70
C LEU A 788 -24.41 8.87 -28.65
N SER A 789 -23.93 8.29 -27.56
CA SER A 789 -22.51 7.93 -27.43
C SER A 789 -22.18 6.52 -27.94
N PHE A 790 -23.20 5.68 -28.18
CA PHE A 790 -23.00 4.29 -28.56
C PHE A 790 -22.38 4.17 -29.94
N SER A 791 -21.62 3.13 -30.18
CA SER A 791 -20.85 2.90 -31.39
C SER A 791 -21.47 1.81 -32.27
N SER A 792 -21.30 1.93 -33.57
CA SER A 792 -21.62 0.86 -34.50
C SER A 792 -20.62 -0.30 -34.36
N LEU A 793 -21.02 -1.53 -34.70
CA LEU A 793 -20.13 -2.69 -34.62
C LEU A 793 -18.90 -2.55 -35.52
N ASP A 794 -19.04 -1.88 -36.65
CA ASP A 794 -17.94 -1.65 -37.63
C ASP A 794 -16.80 -0.86 -37.02
N GLU A 795 -17.08 0.04 -36.07
CA GLU A 795 -16.05 0.86 -35.41
C GLU A 795 -15.08 0.02 -34.56
N PHE A 796 -15.45 -1.22 -34.18
CA PHE A 796 -14.59 -2.15 -33.41
C PHE A 796 -13.77 -3.07 -34.32
N THR A 797 -14.16 -3.19 -35.58
CA THR A 797 -13.54 -4.16 -36.50
C THR A 797 -12.34 -3.61 -37.23
N THR A 798 -12.27 -2.33 -37.39
CA THR A 798 -11.21 -1.63 -38.10
C THR A 798 -10.75 -0.40 -37.34
N GLY A 799 -9.51 0.00 -37.52
CA GLY A 799 -8.96 1.21 -36.91
C GLY A 799 -8.27 0.99 -35.57
N THR A 800 -7.99 2.08 -34.90
CA THR A 800 -7.26 2.17 -33.64
C THR A 800 -7.86 3.29 -32.79
N PHE A 801 -7.37 3.46 -31.57
CA PHE A 801 -7.70 4.61 -30.75
C PHE A 801 -7.34 5.92 -31.46
N GLN A 802 -8.32 6.80 -31.61
CA GLN A 802 -8.16 8.12 -32.25
C GLN A 802 -7.95 9.21 -31.21
N PRO A 803 -6.75 9.84 -31.13
CA PRO A 803 -6.48 10.90 -30.15
C PRO A 803 -7.32 12.17 -30.35
N VAL A 804 -7.82 12.40 -31.57
CA VAL A 804 -8.69 13.51 -31.97
C VAL A 804 -9.79 12.97 -32.87
N LEU A 805 -11.04 13.26 -32.55
CA LEU A 805 -12.20 12.96 -33.39
C LEU A 805 -12.67 14.25 -34.07
N PRO A 806 -12.60 14.34 -35.41
CA PRO A 806 -13.01 15.54 -36.14
C PRO A 806 -14.53 15.71 -36.15
N GLU A 807 -14.98 16.90 -36.51
CA GLU A 807 -16.38 17.19 -36.83
C GLU A 807 -16.87 16.35 -38.01
N GLN A 808 -18.09 15.86 -37.93
CA GLN A 808 -18.64 14.98 -38.97
C GLN A 808 -19.84 15.58 -39.74
N GLU A 809 -20.55 16.57 -39.16
CA GLU A 809 -21.83 17.05 -39.65
C GLU A 809 -21.72 18.46 -40.34
N ILE A 810 -20.82 19.31 -39.85
CA ILE A 810 -20.73 20.69 -40.27
C ILE A 810 -19.71 20.85 -41.39
N VAL A 811 -20.14 21.50 -42.47
CA VAL A 811 -19.27 21.74 -43.62
C VAL A 811 -18.23 22.83 -43.29
N PRO A 812 -16.92 22.58 -43.45
CA PRO A 812 -15.87 23.53 -43.07
C PRO A 812 -16.04 24.95 -43.64
N ALA A 813 -16.45 25.06 -44.90
CA ALA A 813 -16.64 26.35 -45.58
C ALA A 813 -17.75 27.24 -44.99
N ALA A 814 -18.68 26.65 -44.24
CA ALA A 814 -19.78 27.37 -43.56
C ALA A 814 -19.46 27.71 -42.09
N THR A 815 -18.29 27.29 -41.60
CA THR A 815 -17.97 27.36 -40.16
C THR A 815 -17.45 28.75 -39.78
N ARG A 816 -18.08 29.36 -38.78
CA ARG A 816 -17.63 30.64 -38.19
C ARG A 816 -16.81 30.44 -36.92
N ARG A 817 -17.02 29.31 -36.21
CA ARG A 817 -16.37 28.98 -34.95
C ARG A 817 -16.07 27.48 -34.83
N VAL A 818 -14.91 27.16 -34.26
CA VAL A 818 -14.53 25.79 -33.93
C VAL A 818 -14.51 25.64 -32.39
N LEU A 819 -15.26 24.69 -31.88
CA LEU A 819 -15.21 24.28 -30.49
C LEU A 819 -14.30 23.07 -30.33
N LEU A 820 -13.38 23.15 -29.39
CA LEU A 820 -12.53 22.05 -28.96
C LEU A 820 -12.99 21.60 -27.56
N CYS A 821 -13.25 20.33 -27.34
CA CYS A 821 -13.71 19.83 -26.05
C CYS A 821 -13.21 18.41 -25.81
N THR A 822 -13.46 17.89 -24.60
CA THR A 822 -13.16 16.49 -24.23
C THR A 822 -14.32 15.91 -23.41
N GLY A 823 -14.57 14.60 -23.57
CA GLY A 823 -15.52 13.86 -22.74
C GLY A 823 -17.00 14.25 -22.94
N LYS A 824 -17.75 14.24 -21.85
CA LYS A 824 -19.22 14.34 -21.82
C LYS A 824 -19.77 15.63 -22.40
N VAL A 825 -19.11 16.74 -22.19
CA VAL A 825 -19.60 18.06 -22.66
C VAL A 825 -19.82 18.11 -24.18
N TYR A 826 -19.15 17.24 -24.93
CA TYR A 826 -19.41 17.08 -26.37
C TYR A 826 -20.89 16.79 -26.65
N TYR A 827 -21.50 15.89 -25.90
CA TYR A 827 -22.89 15.50 -26.11
C TYR A 827 -23.88 16.58 -25.68
N ASP A 828 -23.56 17.35 -24.65
CA ASP A 828 -24.34 18.51 -24.24
C ASP A 828 -24.32 19.60 -25.34
N LEU A 829 -23.12 19.85 -25.90
CA LEU A 829 -22.94 20.79 -27.01
C LEU A 829 -23.66 20.32 -28.29
N LEU A 830 -23.51 19.03 -28.64
CA LEU A 830 -24.13 18.44 -29.82
C LEU A 830 -25.67 18.51 -29.74
N ALA A 831 -26.24 18.13 -28.60
CA ALA A 831 -27.67 18.18 -28.39
C ALA A 831 -28.20 19.62 -28.47
N ALA A 832 -27.56 20.58 -27.80
CA ALA A 832 -27.96 21.99 -27.83
C ALA A 832 -27.75 22.62 -29.24
N ARG A 833 -26.71 22.24 -29.95
CA ARG A 833 -26.45 22.66 -31.34
C ARG A 833 -27.60 22.23 -32.27
N ASN A 834 -27.98 20.96 -32.18
CA ASN A 834 -29.02 20.38 -33.01
C ASN A 834 -30.42 20.95 -32.66
N GLU A 835 -30.75 21.09 -31.37
CA GLU A 835 -32.00 21.69 -30.92
C GLU A 835 -32.17 23.12 -31.40
N ARG A 836 -31.08 23.91 -31.44
CA ARG A 836 -31.06 25.30 -31.87
C ARG A 836 -30.92 25.49 -33.40
N GLY A 837 -30.75 24.41 -34.14
CA GLY A 837 -30.57 24.42 -35.62
C GLY A 837 -29.31 25.16 -36.07
N ILE A 838 -28.24 25.13 -35.29
CA ILE A 838 -26.98 25.80 -35.57
C ILE A 838 -26.13 24.96 -36.55
N SER A 839 -25.79 25.51 -37.70
CA SER A 839 -25.05 24.83 -38.78
C SER A 839 -23.70 25.45 -39.13
N ASP A 840 -23.22 26.38 -38.29
CA ASP A 840 -21.99 27.15 -38.54
C ASP A 840 -20.97 27.04 -37.40
N ILE A 841 -21.13 26.05 -36.50
CA ILE A 841 -20.20 25.76 -35.40
C ILE A 841 -19.77 24.31 -35.47
N ALA A 842 -18.50 24.08 -35.72
CA ALA A 842 -17.88 22.75 -35.71
C ALA A 842 -17.43 22.36 -34.31
N ILE A 843 -17.56 21.07 -33.91
CA ILE A 843 -17.12 20.54 -32.60
C ILE A 843 -16.11 19.45 -32.86
N ILE A 844 -14.87 19.64 -32.40
CA ILE A 844 -13.78 18.65 -32.47
C ILE A 844 -13.52 18.12 -31.07
N ARG A 845 -13.45 16.80 -30.91
CA ARG A 845 -13.16 16.13 -29.65
C ARG A 845 -11.68 15.80 -29.52
N ILE A 846 -11.07 16.15 -28.41
CA ILE A 846 -9.70 15.75 -28.06
C ILE A 846 -9.80 14.64 -27.02
N GLU A 847 -9.57 13.40 -27.45
CA GLU A 847 -9.68 12.20 -26.61
C GLU A 847 -8.43 11.99 -25.76
N ARG A 848 -7.23 12.31 -26.29
CA ARG A 848 -5.96 12.23 -25.57
C ARG A 848 -5.44 13.63 -25.28
N LEU A 849 -5.41 14.01 -24.01
CA LEU A 849 -4.90 15.29 -23.54
C LEU A 849 -3.38 15.29 -23.43
N TYR A 850 -2.78 14.16 -23.00
CA TYR A 850 -1.33 13.98 -22.92
C TYR A 850 -0.93 12.56 -23.30
N PRO A 851 0.18 12.31 -24.05
CA PRO A 851 0.92 13.33 -24.81
C PRO A 851 0.02 14.06 -25.81
N PHE A 852 0.23 15.38 -25.94
CA PHE A 852 -0.67 16.21 -26.76
C PHE A 852 -0.63 15.82 -28.24
N PRO A 853 -1.78 15.58 -28.90
CA PRO A 853 -1.85 15.06 -30.26
C PRO A 853 -1.66 16.17 -31.34
N VAL A 854 -0.45 16.74 -31.40
CA VAL A 854 -0.09 17.89 -32.23
C VAL A 854 -0.47 17.71 -33.70
N ASN A 855 -0.09 16.58 -34.30
CA ASN A 855 -0.29 16.35 -35.74
C ASN A 855 -1.75 16.11 -36.09
N GLN A 856 -2.47 15.32 -35.26
CA GLN A 856 -3.87 15.01 -35.49
C GLN A 856 -4.75 16.28 -35.35
N LEU A 857 -4.49 17.07 -34.30
CA LEU A 857 -5.24 18.30 -34.08
C LEU A 857 -4.92 19.34 -35.15
N ARG A 858 -3.65 19.46 -35.60
CA ARG A 858 -3.27 20.33 -36.74
C ARG A 858 -3.99 19.92 -38.00
N SER A 859 -4.06 18.64 -38.32
CA SER A 859 -4.78 18.14 -39.49
C SER A 859 -6.28 18.42 -39.42
N ALA A 860 -6.88 18.28 -38.24
CA ALA A 860 -8.29 18.59 -38.03
C ALA A 860 -8.58 20.09 -38.17
N LEU A 861 -7.71 20.95 -37.65
CA LEU A 861 -7.86 22.43 -37.75
C LEU A 861 -7.56 22.99 -39.15
N ALA A 862 -6.72 22.33 -39.92
CA ALA A 862 -6.39 22.78 -41.28
C ALA A 862 -7.60 22.94 -42.21
N GLN A 863 -8.69 22.22 -41.95
CA GLN A 863 -9.96 22.36 -42.69
C GLN A 863 -10.67 23.69 -42.39
N TYR A 864 -10.27 24.40 -41.32
CA TYR A 864 -10.92 25.60 -40.78
C TYR A 864 -9.97 26.81 -40.79
N GLU A 865 -9.04 26.91 -41.76
CA GLU A 865 -8.05 28.00 -41.83
C GLU A 865 -8.68 29.42 -41.89
N GLY A 866 -9.89 29.55 -42.46
CA GLY A 866 -10.65 30.82 -42.49
C GLY A 866 -11.35 31.18 -41.19
N VAL A 867 -11.40 30.29 -40.20
CA VAL A 867 -12.09 30.52 -38.94
C VAL A 867 -11.21 31.28 -37.95
N ARG A 868 -11.70 32.38 -37.41
CA ARG A 868 -10.95 33.23 -36.45
C ARG A 868 -11.18 32.85 -35.01
N GLU A 869 -12.30 32.20 -34.69
CA GLU A 869 -12.71 31.88 -33.33
C GLU A 869 -12.52 30.39 -33.06
N VAL A 870 -11.53 30.03 -32.24
CA VAL A 870 -11.33 28.69 -31.73
C VAL A 870 -11.60 28.71 -30.23
N CYS A 871 -12.55 27.92 -29.75
CA CYS A 871 -12.94 27.92 -28.34
C CYS A 871 -12.62 26.57 -27.70
N TRP A 872 -11.94 26.59 -26.56
CA TRP A 872 -11.90 25.46 -25.66
C TRP A 872 -13.16 25.47 -24.78
N VAL A 873 -13.90 24.38 -24.73
CA VAL A 873 -15.08 24.22 -23.90
C VAL A 873 -14.88 23.07 -22.91
N GLN A 874 -15.05 23.35 -21.65
CA GLN A 874 -15.01 22.33 -20.58
C GLN A 874 -16.14 22.53 -19.57
N GLU A 875 -16.57 21.45 -18.93
CA GLU A 875 -17.63 21.50 -17.92
C GLU A 875 -17.08 21.84 -16.52
N GLU A 876 -15.78 21.84 -16.34
CA GLU A 876 -15.08 22.18 -15.11
C GLU A 876 -14.98 23.69 -14.91
N PRO A 877 -14.75 24.16 -13.67
CA PRO A 877 -14.37 25.55 -13.39
C PRO A 877 -13.10 25.97 -14.13
N GLU A 878 -12.93 27.27 -14.34
CA GLU A 878 -11.78 27.86 -15.07
C GLU A 878 -10.43 27.44 -14.48
N ASN A 879 -10.31 27.43 -13.15
CA ASN A 879 -9.10 27.06 -12.42
C ASN A 879 -8.86 25.52 -12.32
N GLN A 880 -9.77 24.73 -12.91
CA GLN A 880 -9.73 23.25 -12.86
C GLN A 880 -9.84 22.68 -14.29
N GLY A 881 -9.86 21.37 -14.43
CA GLY A 881 -9.95 20.71 -15.72
C GLY A 881 -8.70 20.90 -16.59
N ALA A 882 -8.89 20.90 -17.92
CA ALA A 882 -7.78 20.89 -18.85
C ALA A 882 -7.37 22.28 -19.36
N TRP A 883 -8.14 23.31 -19.14
CA TRP A 883 -7.93 24.63 -19.78
C TRP A 883 -6.53 25.19 -19.63
N LEU A 884 -6.00 25.24 -18.40
CA LEU A 884 -4.67 25.82 -18.15
C LEU A 884 -3.56 25.12 -18.91
N TYR A 885 -3.66 23.81 -19.10
CA TYR A 885 -2.72 23.02 -19.91
C TYR A 885 -2.99 23.24 -21.41
N MET A 886 -4.25 23.09 -21.83
CA MET A 886 -4.66 23.11 -23.25
C MET A 886 -4.45 24.47 -23.89
N ASN A 887 -4.64 25.57 -23.20
CA ASN A 887 -4.40 26.92 -23.68
C ASN A 887 -3.01 27.06 -24.31
N ASN A 888 -1.98 26.63 -23.58
CA ASN A 888 -0.59 26.69 -24.07
C ASN A 888 -0.36 25.79 -25.29
N GLN A 889 -0.99 24.63 -25.35
CA GLN A 889 -0.81 23.70 -26.46
C GLN A 889 -1.55 24.15 -27.71
N ILE A 890 -2.78 24.60 -27.59
CA ILE A 890 -3.63 25.06 -28.68
C ILE A 890 -3.02 26.31 -29.31
N ARG A 891 -2.57 27.30 -28.53
CA ARG A 891 -1.95 28.55 -29.07
C ARG A 891 -0.73 28.28 -29.94
N LYS A 892 0.02 27.23 -29.72
CA LYS A 892 1.17 26.84 -30.55
C LYS A 892 0.77 26.32 -31.96
N LEU A 893 -0.49 25.93 -32.12
CA LEU A 893 -1.01 25.37 -33.38
C LEU A 893 -1.80 26.37 -34.22
N LEU A 894 -2.29 27.43 -33.60
CA LEU A 894 -3.15 28.40 -34.27
C LEU A 894 -2.37 29.30 -35.21
N LEU A 895 -3.03 29.71 -36.31
CA LEU A 895 -2.55 30.75 -37.20
C LEU A 895 -2.59 32.11 -36.51
N THR A 896 -1.81 33.09 -37.01
CA THR A 896 -1.67 34.42 -36.40
C THR A 896 -3.01 35.18 -36.26
N GLU A 897 -3.97 34.89 -37.13
CA GLU A 897 -5.28 35.54 -37.13
C GLU A 897 -6.33 34.83 -36.25
N GLN A 898 -6.02 33.63 -35.81
CA GLN A 898 -6.92 32.83 -34.96
C GLN A 898 -6.71 33.17 -33.48
N LYS A 899 -7.80 33.34 -32.76
CA LYS A 899 -7.78 33.54 -31.30
C LYS A 899 -8.40 32.35 -30.59
N VAL A 900 -7.75 31.95 -29.49
CA VAL A 900 -8.33 30.95 -28.62
C VAL A 900 -9.11 31.62 -27.48
N TYR A 901 -10.31 31.12 -27.24
CA TYR A 901 -11.17 31.52 -26.14
C TYR A 901 -11.47 30.30 -25.28
N ALA A 902 -11.81 30.54 -24.01
CA ALA A 902 -12.30 29.49 -23.13
C ALA A 902 -13.74 29.73 -22.72
N VAL A 903 -14.51 28.66 -22.68
CA VAL A 903 -15.85 28.61 -22.11
C VAL A 903 -15.84 27.60 -21.00
N THR A 904 -15.94 28.08 -19.77
CA THR A 904 -15.81 27.32 -18.52
C THR A 904 -16.87 27.73 -17.53
N ARG A 905 -17.01 27.00 -16.45
CA ARG A 905 -17.67 27.51 -15.25
C ARG A 905 -16.76 28.54 -14.57
N PRO A 906 -17.33 29.47 -13.76
CA PRO A 906 -16.52 30.38 -12.96
C PRO A 906 -15.54 29.64 -12.06
N GLU A 907 -14.41 30.30 -11.74
CA GLU A 907 -13.47 29.77 -10.75
C GLU A 907 -14.18 29.33 -9.46
N ALA A 908 -13.78 28.19 -8.91
CA ALA A 908 -14.37 27.64 -7.72
C ALA A 908 -13.36 26.85 -6.89
N ALA A 909 -13.46 26.97 -5.57
CA ALA A 909 -12.64 26.17 -4.64
C ALA A 909 -13.10 24.69 -4.61
N ALA A 910 -14.42 24.46 -4.66
CA ALA A 910 -14.97 23.10 -4.82
C ALA A 910 -15.15 22.76 -6.30
N PRO A 911 -15.02 21.48 -6.70
CA PRO A 911 -15.15 21.09 -8.10
C PRO A 911 -16.53 21.43 -8.68
N ALA A 912 -17.60 21.11 -7.97
CA ALA A 912 -18.97 21.27 -8.45
C ALA A 912 -19.92 21.79 -7.37
N VAL A 913 -21.03 22.33 -7.82
CA VAL A 913 -22.09 22.86 -6.95
C VAL A 913 -22.92 21.74 -6.35
N GLY A 914 -23.41 21.92 -5.11
CA GLY A 914 -24.22 20.93 -4.38
C GLY A 914 -25.69 20.86 -4.85
N SER A 915 -26.16 21.82 -5.65
CA SER A 915 -27.54 21.89 -6.13
C SER A 915 -27.65 21.53 -7.60
N ILE A 916 -28.48 20.52 -7.93
CA ILE A 916 -28.76 20.14 -9.31
C ILE A 916 -29.38 21.30 -10.11
N LYS A 917 -30.21 22.12 -9.48
CA LYS A 917 -30.83 23.31 -10.11
C LYS A 917 -29.76 24.34 -10.51
N ARG A 918 -28.79 24.58 -9.65
CA ARG A 918 -27.67 25.47 -9.95
C ARG A 918 -26.75 24.88 -11.03
N HIS A 919 -26.48 23.59 -10.95
CA HIS A 919 -25.73 22.87 -11.99
C HIS A 919 -26.36 23.06 -13.38
N GLN A 920 -27.69 22.85 -13.49
CA GLN A 920 -28.43 23.04 -14.77
C GLN A 920 -28.36 24.47 -15.29
N MET A 921 -28.49 25.45 -14.39
CA MET A 921 -28.38 26.86 -14.74
C MET A 921 -26.98 27.20 -15.26
N GLU A 922 -25.93 26.73 -14.58
CA GLU A 922 -24.54 26.96 -15.01
C GLU A 922 -24.25 26.27 -16.36
N LEU A 923 -24.76 25.04 -16.56
CA LEU A 923 -24.65 24.34 -17.84
C LEU A 923 -25.36 25.13 -18.97
N SER A 924 -26.57 25.66 -18.74
CA SER A 924 -27.26 26.48 -19.73
C SER A 924 -26.42 27.71 -20.11
N VAL A 925 -25.86 28.42 -19.16
CA VAL A 925 -24.97 29.56 -19.41
C VAL A 925 -23.75 29.16 -20.25
N LEU A 926 -23.10 28.03 -19.90
CA LEU A 926 -21.96 27.50 -20.63
C LEU A 926 -22.32 27.18 -22.11
N LEU A 927 -23.45 26.53 -22.34
CA LEU A 927 -23.94 26.22 -23.68
C LEU A 927 -24.31 27.48 -24.47
N ASP A 928 -24.90 28.50 -23.83
CA ASP A 928 -25.23 29.79 -24.43
C ASP A 928 -23.96 30.54 -24.85
N GLN A 929 -22.92 30.54 -24.06
CA GLN A 929 -21.60 31.11 -24.39
C GLN A 929 -20.96 30.38 -25.57
N ALA A 930 -20.88 29.04 -25.51
CA ALA A 930 -20.23 28.23 -26.54
C ALA A 930 -20.90 28.37 -27.91
N LEU A 931 -22.24 28.36 -27.95
CA LEU A 931 -23.07 28.32 -29.17
C LEU A 931 -23.60 29.70 -29.60
N GLY A 932 -23.45 30.73 -28.76
CA GLY A 932 -23.95 32.06 -29.01
C GLY A 932 -23.29 32.77 -30.22
N LYS A 933 -23.87 33.93 -30.63
CA LYS A 933 -23.38 34.74 -31.72
C LYS A 933 -22.18 35.62 -31.33
N SER A 934 -22.08 36.02 -30.09
CA SER A 934 -21.02 36.87 -29.53
C SER A 934 -19.98 36.07 -28.77
N VAL A 935 -18.75 36.55 -28.74
CA VAL A 935 -17.64 36.07 -27.88
C VAL A 935 -17.61 36.83 -26.55
N GLU A 936 -18.58 37.73 -26.33
CA GLU A 936 -18.67 38.51 -25.08
C GLU A 936 -18.83 37.59 -23.85
N GLY A 937 -17.98 37.78 -22.84
CA GLY A 937 -17.95 36.92 -21.65
C GLY A 937 -17.11 35.67 -21.76
N MET A 938 -16.43 35.43 -22.91
CA MET A 938 -15.42 34.37 -23.04
C MET A 938 -14.04 34.87 -22.60
N LEU A 939 -13.28 33.98 -21.98
CA LEU A 939 -11.88 34.22 -21.64
C LEU A 939 -11.00 34.13 -22.93
N VAL A 940 -9.98 34.98 -23.02
CA VAL A 940 -9.04 35.04 -24.18
C VAL A 940 -7.72 34.39 -23.83
#